data_386a14ce0c239cb733d5aac2b26e4bf3
#
_entry.id   386a14ce0c239cb733d5aac2b26e4bf3
#
_cell.length_a   1.000
_cell.length_b   1.000
_cell.length_c   1.000
_cell.angle_alpha   90.00
_cell.angle_beta   90.00
_cell.angle_gamma   90.00
#
_symmetry.space_group_name_H-M   'P 1'
#
loop_
_entity.id
_entity.type
_entity.pdbx_description
1 polymer ?
#
loop_
_entity_poly.entity_id
_entity_poly.type
_entity_poly.pdbx_seq_one_letter_code
_entity_poly.pdbx_strand_id
1 'polypeptide(L)'
;MATGGEVGAWQPQEEGYREICGLLEHQISPISTADKSQIWQQLQHFSQIPDFNNYLAFILSRSQEKAGEVRQAAGLLLKNNLRNGYKNLDPPYKQYIKRELISCVGAPDRHIRSTVGTIISVIVAVSGISEWPDLLSALITCLDSNDLNHMEGAMDALSKICEDVPSALDSDTIQGLSDPPINLILPRFYQLFRSPHASLRRLALSSVNRYIMLMPAALYNSMNQYLQGLFALARDSSSEVRKLVCAAFVQLIEVRPDFLEPHLKDVIEYILEVNKNEEEEAALEACEFWSAYCDSQVLSPEYLREYLPRIIPVLLSNMAYADDDESLAEAEEDESLPDREQDMKPRFHSSKFHGSEEVEDDDDEDIVNVWNLRKCSAAALDIFSNVFGDEILHSLMPIVQTKLSAIGDEAWKEREAAVLAIGAVGEGCINGLYPHLPQMVDFLMPLLDDKFPLIRSITCWTLSRFSKYLVQESSNKKSLEQFDKILMALLKRILDSNKRVQQAACSAFATLEEEAADKLVPHLEVILQHLMLAFGKYQKRNLQIVYDAIGTLADAVGYEINQKNYLEILMPPLIAKWQQLSDTDKDLFPLLECFTSIAQALGTGFSQFAQPAFQRCITIIEVQHRAKIDPAITGFQYEKDFVVCALDLLSGLTEGLGSGIESLVSRSNLRDLLVKCCIDDSIDVRQSAFALLGDLAKVCAVHLQSRLPEFLEASAKQMHTLQQRENTSACNNACWAIGEMAIKFRQDVAPIVLNVISCLVPVLQHAQEMNKSLVENSAITLGRLAWVCPDIVSPHMEHFMQPWCLALSMIRDDMEKEDAFSGLCAMVRVNPSGALSSLAFMCQAIASWQQLKNQELHSQICQILIGYKLMLRDGAWDLCMSSLEPPIKEKLSEYQI
;
A
#
# COMPACT_ATOMS: atom_id res chain seq x y z
N MET A 1 56.36 -31.82 -23.44
CA MET A 1 56.68 -30.44 -23.74
C MET A 1 55.60 -29.98 -24.70
N ALA A 2 54.55 -29.36 -24.22
CA ALA A 2 53.60 -28.63 -25.04
C ALA A 2 53.58 -27.21 -24.45
N THR A 3 54.10 -26.32 -25.23
CA THR A 3 54.19 -24.89 -24.98
C THR A 3 52.77 -24.31 -24.92
N GLY A 4 52.39 -23.81 -23.73
CA GLY A 4 51.19 -23.03 -23.57
C GLY A 4 51.31 -21.72 -24.36
N GLY A 5 50.54 -21.61 -25.41
CA GLY A 5 50.37 -20.36 -26.11
C GLY A 5 49.55 -19.41 -25.25
N GLU A 6 50.09 -18.21 -24.95
CA GLU A 6 49.31 -17.10 -24.44
C GLU A 6 48.14 -16.86 -25.42
N VAL A 7 46.94 -17.08 -24.97
CA VAL A 7 45.72 -16.67 -25.69
C VAL A 7 45.75 -15.14 -25.69
N GLY A 8 46.06 -14.54 -26.87
CA GLY A 8 46.14 -13.10 -27.02
C GLY A 8 44.89 -12.41 -26.50
N ALA A 9 45.05 -11.38 -25.72
CA ALA A 9 43.97 -10.57 -25.19
C ALA A 9 43.05 -10.11 -26.33
N TRP A 10 41.75 -10.20 -26.13
CA TRP A 10 40.76 -9.74 -27.12
C TRP A 10 41.06 -8.30 -27.57
N GLN A 11 40.95 -8.06 -28.86
CA GLN A 11 41.07 -6.72 -29.46
C GLN A 11 39.94 -6.46 -30.46
N PRO A 12 39.44 -5.21 -30.54
CA PRO A 12 38.39 -4.86 -31.48
C PRO A 12 38.89 -4.97 -32.94
N GLN A 13 38.00 -5.44 -33.82
CA GLN A 13 38.25 -5.29 -35.26
C GLN A 13 37.85 -3.86 -35.68
N GLU A 14 38.67 -3.21 -36.47
CA GLU A 14 38.54 -1.79 -36.80
C GLU A 14 37.20 -1.45 -37.49
N GLU A 15 36.73 -2.33 -38.35
CA GLU A 15 35.45 -2.15 -39.05
C GLU A 15 34.27 -2.18 -38.09
N GLY A 16 34.19 -3.19 -37.22
CA GLY A 16 33.12 -3.28 -36.18
C GLY A 16 33.18 -2.13 -35.16
N TYR A 17 34.38 -1.73 -34.77
CA TYR A 17 34.57 -0.58 -33.89
C TYR A 17 34.00 0.72 -34.48
N ARG A 18 34.35 1.01 -35.77
CA ARG A 18 33.87 2.21 -36.46
C ARG A 18 32.35 2.20 -36.62
N GLU A 19 31.79 1.05 -36.95
CA GLU A 19 30.33 0.90 -37.14
C GLU A 19 29.54 1.13 -35.85
N ILE A 20 29.99 0.49 -34.75
CA ILE A 20 29.33 0.66 -33.43
C ILE A 20 29.46 2.09 -32.96
N CYS A 21 30.65 2.71 -33.03
CA CYS A 21 30.84 4.10 -32.69
C CYS A 21 29.94 5.02 -33.53
N GLY A 22 29.82 4.77 -34.84
CA GLY A 22 28.95 5.56 -35.71
C GLY A 22 27.47 5.48 -35.31
N LEU A 23 26.99 4.30 -34.93
CA LEU A 23 25.63 4.13 -34.45
C LEU A 23 25.38 4.86 -33.12
N LEU A 24 26.32 4.81 -32.17
CA LEU A 24 26.22 5.53 -30.90
C LEU A 24 26.28 7.05 -31.11
N GLU A 25 27.13 7.55 -32.01
CA GLU A 25 27.18 8.97 -32.38
C GLU A 25 25.88 9.46 -32.99
N HIS A 26 25.24 8.67 -33.83
CA HIS A 26 23.93 8.99 -34.42
C HIS A 26 22.79 8.93 -33.37
N GLN A 27 22.85 7.98 -32.45
CA GLN A 27 21.84 7.88 -31.38
C GLN A 27 21.78 9.11 -30.50
N ILE A 28 22.94 9.74 -30.24
CA ILE A 28 23.05 10.94 -29.37
C ILE A 28 22.64 12.21 -30.14
N SER A 29 22.76 12.20 -31.46
CA SER A 29 22.41 13.34 -32.30
C SER A 29 20.90 13.67 -32.26
N PRO A 30 20.50 14.94 -32.43
CA PRO A 30 19.08 15.32 -32.49
C PRO A 30 18.45 14.88 -33.83
N ILE A 31 18.00 13.64 -33.90
CA ILE A 31 17.37 13.02 -35.08
C ILE A 31 15.91 12.65 -34.76
N SER A 32 15.15 12.30 -35.80
CA SER A 32 13.74 11.93 -35.65
C SER A 32 13.57 10.67 -34.79
N THR A 33 12.40 10.49 -34.17
CA THR A 33 12.07 9.31 -33.36
C THR A 33 12.14 8.03 -34.21
N ALA A 34 11.74 8.09 -35.48
CA ALA A 34 11.80 6.95 -36.40
C ALA A 34 13.26 6.51 -36.68
N ASP A 35 14.16 7.48 -36.90
CA ASP A 35 15.58 7.17 -37.11
C ASP A 35 16.22 6.60 -35.85
N LYS A 36 15.85 7.10 -34.65
CA LYS A 36 16.32 6.54 -33.37
C LYS A 36 15.86 5.08 -33.19
N SER A 37 14.62 4.78 -33.56
CA SER A 37 14.11 3.40 -33.52
C SER A 37 14.89 2.46 -34.43
N GLN A 38 15.25 2.90 -35.62
CA GLN A 38 16.03 2.12 -36.55
C GLN A 38 17.45 1.87 -36.05
N ILE A 39 18.12 2.87 -35.52
CA ILE A 39 19.44 2.73 -34.89
C ILE A 39 19.37 1.74 -33.71
N TRP A 40 18.34 1.85 -32.87
CA TRP A 40 18.12 0.93 -31.76
C TRP A 40 17.97 -0.52 -32.24
N GLN A 41 17.21 -0.76 -33.30
CA GLN A 41 17.08 -2.10 -33.93
C GLN A 41 18.41 -2.62 -34.43
N GLN A 42 19.24 -1.77 -35.02
CA GLN A 42 20.58 -2.16 -35.47
C GLN A 42 21.49 -2.54 -34.29
N LEU A 43 21.47 -1.75 -33.22
CA LEU A 43 22.21 -2.04 -31.98
C LEU A 43 21.74 -3.35 -31.34
N GLN A 44 20.45 -3.62 -31.38
CA GLN A 44 19.85 -4.88 -30.91
C GLN A 44 20.31 -6.07 -31.75
N HIS A 45 20.45 -5.88 -33.05
CA HIS A 45 21.00 -6.92 -33.95
C HIS A 45 22.48 -7.24 -33.61
N PHE A 46 23.29 -6.20 -33.36
CA PHE A 46 24.68 -6.39 -32.90
C PHE A 46 24.75 -7.08 -31.52
N SER A 47 23.77 -6.94 -30.66
CA SER A 47 23.77 -7.62 -29.37
C SER A 47 23.76 -9.16 -29.47
N GLN A 48 23.45 -9.71 -30.62
CA GLN A 48 23.52 -11.14 -30.88
C GLN A 48 24.99 -11.64 -31.16
N ILE A 49 25.90 -10.71 -31.38
CA ILE A 49 27.32 -11.05 -31.63
C ILE A 49 28.00 -11.35 -30.28
N PRO A 50 28.69 -12.48 -30.12
CA PRO A 50 29.22 -12.93 -28.83
C PRO A 50 30.15 -11.92 -28.13
N ASP A 51 30.94 -11.16 -28.92
CA ASP A 51 31.89 -10.17 -28.40
C ASP A 51 31.40 -8.71 -28.45
N PHE A 52 30.14 -8.48 -28.72
CA PHE A 52 29.59 -7.12 -28.80
C PHE A 52 29.80 -6.33 -27.52
N ASN A 53 29.60 -6.97 -26.37
CA ASN A 53 29.81 -6.33 -25.07
C ASN A 53 31.29 -5.96 -24.83
N ASN A 54 32.24 -6.68 -25.44
CA ASN A 54 33.66 -6.32 -25.39
C ASN A 54 33.93 -5.06 -26.17
N TYR A 55 33.27 -4.85 -27.31
CA TYR A 55 33.37 -3.58 -28.06
C TYR A 55 32.85 -2.40 -27.20
N LEU A 56 31.72 -2.59 -26.54
CA LEU A 56 31.15 -1.55 -25.67
C LEU A 56 32.07 -1.23 -24.50
N ALA A 57 32.64 -2.25 -23.85
CA ALA A 57 33.64 -2.06 -22.77
C ALA A 57 34.90 -1.36 -23.26
N PHE A 58 35.40 -1.70 -24.47
CA PHE A 58 36.52 -1.03 -25.08
C PHE A 58 36.21 0.44 -25.38
N ILE A 59 35.05 0.75 -25.98
CA ILE A 59 34.64 2.13 -26.26
C ILE A 59 34.58 2.95 -24.96
N LEU A 60 33.98 2.41 -23.91
CA LEU A 60 33.88 3.07 -22.61
C LEU A 60 35.27 3.38 -22.02
N SER A 61 36.18 2.40 -22.03
CA SER A 61 37.45 2.46 -21.29
C SER A 61 38.62 3.03 -22.10
N ARG A 62 38.75 2.71 -23.39
CA ARG A 62 39.93 2.95 -24.20
C ARG A 62 39.79 4.04 -25.25
N SER A 63 38.61 4.35 -25.71
CA SER A 63 38.38 5.28 -26.82
C SER A 63 38.41 6.74 -26.38
N GLN A 64 39.58 7.21 -25.92
CA GLN A 64 39.73 8.58 -25.41
C GLN A 64 39.56 9.65 -26.51
N GLU A 65 39.71 9.26 -27.78
CA GLU A 65 39.48 10.11 -28.94
C GLU A 65 38.01 10.39 -29.22
N LYS A 66 37.11 9.63 -28.62
CA LYS A 66 35.67 9.80 -28.75
C LYS A 66 35.13 10.74 -27.66
N ALA A 67 34.04 11.44 -27.99
CA ALA A 67 33.33 12.30 -27.04
C ALA A 67 32.86 11.51 -25.80
N GLY A 68 32.84 12.18 -24.65
CA GLY A 68 32.39 11.57 -23.37
C GLY A 68 31.02 10.97 -23.45
N GLU A 69 30.07 11.64 -24.15
CA GLU A 69 28.71 11.16 -24.34
C GLU A 69 28.62 9.83 -25.11
N VAL A 70 29.49 9.63 -26.13
CA VAL A 70 29.57 8.39 -26.90
C VAL A 70 30.05 7.24 -26.01
N ARG A 71 31.11 7.50 -25.24
CA ARG A 71 31.65 6.55 -24.28
C ARG A 71 30.64 6.18 -23.19
N GLN A 72 29.92 7.18 -22.69
CA GLN A 72 28.86 6.97 -21.71
C GLN A 72 27.69 6.15 -22.30
N ALA A 73 27.27 6.45 -23.53
CA ALA A 73 26.23 5.68 -24.23
C ALA A 73 26.62 4.21 -24.41
N ALA A 74 27.89 3.94 -24.78
CA ALA A 74 28.40 2.57 -24.82
C ALA A 74 28.31 1.88 -23.46
N GLY A 75 28.67 2.58 -22.40
CA GLY A 75 28.57 2.07 -21.02
C GLY A 75 27.15 1.79 -20.57
N LEU A 76 26.20 2.66 -20.88
CA LEU A 76 24.79 2.46 -20.54
C LEU A 76 24.18 1.27 -21.31
N LEU A 77 24.54 1.12 -22.57
CA LEU A 77 24.14 -0.04 -23.36
C LEU A 77 24.73 -1.34 -22.80
N LEU A 78 26.02 -1.31 -22.44
CA LEU A 78 26.70 -2.42 -21.78
C LEU A 78 25.99 -2.81 -20.49
N LYS A 79 25.65 -1.83 -19.63
CA LYS A 79 24.89 -2.06 -18.39
C LYS A 79 23.60 -2.81 -18.66
N ASN A 80 22.81 -2.36 -19.66
CA ASN A 80 21.53 -2.97 -19.99
C ASN A 80 21.70 -4.42 -20.50
N ASN A 81 22.68 -4.65 -21.35
CA ASN A 81 22.99 -5.99 -21.86
C ASN A 81 23.42 -6.94 -20.75
N LEU A 82 24.25 -6.48 -19.82
CA LEU A 82 24.76 -7.32 -18.73
C LEU A 82 23.69 -7.63 -17.69
N ARG A 83 22.72 -6.75 -17.46
CA ARG A 83 21.63 -7.01 -16.51
C ARG A 83 20.90 -8.31 -16.84
N ASN A 84 20.66 -8.57 -18.12
CA ASN A 84 19.88 -9.73 -18.58
C ASN A 84 20.74 -10.87 -19.14
N GLY A 85 21.93 -10.57 -19.65
CA GLY A 85 22.74 -11.52 -20.43
C GLY A 85 24.05 -11.95 -19.77
N TYR A 86 24.46 -11.36 -18.67
CA TYR A 86 25.80 -11.61 -18.09
C TYR A 86 26.08 -13.09 -17.79
N LYS A 87 25.09 -13.81 -17.24
CA LYS A 87 25.25 -15.24 -16.89
C LYS A 87 25.58 -16.10 -18.10
N ASN A 88 25.08 -15.72 -19.25
CA ASN A 88 25.24 -16.47 -20.53
C ASN A 88 26.50 -16.13 -21.29
N LEU A 89 27.27 -15.13 -20.86
CA LEU A 89 28.53 -14.80 -21.51
C LEU A 89 29.62 -15.85 -21.22
N ASP A 90 30.44 -16.12 -22.23
CA ASP A 90 31.60 -16.99 -22.06
C ASP A 90 32.67 -16.36 -21.13
N PRO A 91 33.36 -17.17 -20.33
CA PRO A 91 34.35 -16.69 -19.36
C PRO A 91 35.39 -15.71 -19.89
N PRO A 92 35.96 -15.87 -21.08
CA PRO A 92 36.94 -14.91 -21.63
C PRO A 92 36.37 -13.51 -21.83
N TYR A 93 35.10 -13.40 -22.25
CA TYR A 93 34.43 -12.12 -22.43
C TYR A 93 34.13 -11.46 -21.08
N LYS A 94 33.67 -12.22 -20.09
CA LYS A 94 33.49 -11.74 -18.71
C LYS A 94 34.79 -11.18 -18.14
N GLN A 95 35.89 -11.89 -18.31
CA GLN A 95 37.20 -11.46 -17.81
C GLN A 95 37.68 -10.17 -18.47
N TYR A 96 37.49 -10.07 -19.80
CA TYR A 96 37.82 -8.84 -20.52
C TYR A 96 37.06 -7.64 -20.00
N ILE A 97 35.72 -7.75 -19.89
CA ILE A 97 34.85 -6.69 -19.39
C ILE A 97 35.26 -6.28 -17.96
N LYS A 98 35.44 -7.23 -17.06
CA LYS A 98 35.88 -6.98 -15.66
C LYS A 98 37.20 -6.20 -15.61
N ARG A 99 38.17 -6.60 -16.43
CA ARG A 99 39.49 -5.94 -16.48
C ARG A 99 39.38 -4.50 -16.99
N GLU A 100 38.61 -4.28 -18.07
CA GLU A 100 38.42 -2.93 -18.62
C GLU A 100 37.67 -2.01 -17.61
N LEU A 101 36.69 -2.52 -16.91
CA LEU A 101 35.98 -1.74 -15.88
C LEU A 101 36.91 -1.33 -14.73
N ILE A 102 37.72 -2.25 -14.20
CA ILE A 102 38.69 -1.93 -13.13
C ILE A 102 39.68 -0.87 -13.61
N SER A 103 40.19 -0.97 -14.84
CA SER A 103 41.13 0.01 -15.39
C SER A 103 40.53 1.40 -15.54
N CYS A 104 39.22 1.52 -15.59
CA CYS A 104 38.49 2.76 -15.83
C CYS A 104 37.85 3.36 -14.57
N VAL A 105 37.98 2.73 -13.40
CA VAL A 105 37.42 3.23 -12.12
C VAL A 105 37.89 4.66 -11.82
N GLY A 106 39.17 4.97 -12.08
CA GLY A 106 39.79 6.30 -11.89
C GLY A 106 39.70 7.21 -13.10
N ALA A 107 38.83 7.02 -14.04
CA ALA A 107 38.71 7.85 -15.24
C ALA A 107 38.60 9.35 -14.90
N PRO A 108 39.24 10.25 -15.66
CA PRO A 108 39.19 11.71 -15.37
C PRO A 108 37.75 12.27 -15.47
N ASP A 109 36.94 11.75 -16.39
CA ASP A 109 35.54 12.16 -16.58
C ASP A 109 34.63 11.54 -15.52
N ARG A 110 33.91 12.41 -14.78
CA ARG A 110 32.98 12.02 -13.71
C ARG A 110 31.87 11.10 -14.23
N HIS A 111 31.31 11.40 -15.40
CA HIS A 111 30.22 10.62 -15.98
C HIS A 111 30.65 9.21 -16.36
N ILE A 112 31.88 9.08 -16.84
CA ILE A 112 32.49 7.77 -17.14
C ILE A 112 32.70 6.98 -15.85
N ARG A 113 33.27 7.61 -14.78
CA ARG A 113 33.43 6.95 -13.48
C ARG A 113 32.11 6.44 -12.92
N SER A 114 31.07 7.28 -12.98
CA SER A 114 29.75 6.92 -12.49
C SER A 114 29.13 5.78 -13.29
N THR A 115 29.29 5.79 -14.62
CA THR A 115 28.82 4.71 -15.48
C THR A 115 29.55 3.39 -15.18
N VAL A 116 30.85 3.44 -14.99
CA VAL A 116 31.67 2.28 -14.60
C VAL A 116 31.19 1.71 -13.27
N GLY A 117 30.97 2.56 -12.26
CA GLY A 117 30.46 2.16 -10.97
C GLY A 117 29.09 1.44 -11.07
N THR A 118 28.20 1.97 -11.91
CA THR A 118 26.89 1.35 -12.17
C THR A 118 27.02 -0.04 -12.81
N ILE A 119 27.91 -0.18 -13.78
CA ILE A 119 28.13 -1.50 -14.42
C ILE A 119 28.72 -2.50 -13.43
N ILE A 120 29.65 -2.07 -12.60
CA ILE A 120 30.24 -2.90 -11.54
C ILE A 120 29.14 -3.39 -10.60
N SER A 121 28.27 -2.50 -10.13
CA SER A 121 27.14 -2.87 -9.26
C SER A 121 26.21 -3.88 -9.93
N VAL A 122 25.86 -3.69 -11.21
CA VAL A 122 25.03 -4.64 -11.97
C VAL A 122 25.68 -6.02 -12.05
N ILE A 123 26.99 -6.10 -12.33
CA ILE A 123 27.68 -7.40 -12.37
C ILE A 123 27.64 -8.07 -11.00
N VAL A 124 27.92 -7.34 -9.94
CA VAL A 124 27.86 -7.86 -8.56
C VAL A 124 26.44 -8.33 -8.22
N ALA A 125 25.42 -7.58 -8.61
CA ALA A 125 24.04 -7.96 -8.38
C ALA A 125 23.63 -9.26 -9.08
N VAL A 126 24.11 -9.47 -10.31
CA VAL A 126 23.76 -10.63 -11.13
C VAL A 126 24.55 -11.88 -10.77
N SER A 127 25.82 -11.74 -10.42
CA SER A 127 26.74 -12.88 -10.24
C SER A 127 27.25 -13.09 -8.83
N GLY A 128 27.05 -12.12 -7.92
CA GLY A 128 27.69 -12.09 -6.60
C GLY A 128 29.14 -11.58 -6.65
N ILE A 129 29.60 -11.01 -5.55
CA ILE A 129 30.97 -10.48 -5.46
C ILE A 129 32.03 -11.61 -5.45
N SER A 130 31.65 -12.78 -5.00
CA SER A 130 32.53 -13.98 -4.99
C SER A 130 32.99 -14.39 -6.38
N GLU A 131 32.19 -14.14 -7.42
CA GLU A 131 32.56 -14.39 -8.81
C GLU A 131 33.56 -13.36 -9.39
N TRP A 132 33.88 -12.35 -8.61
CA TRP A 132 34.84 -11.31 -8.99
C TRP A 132 35.87 -11.04 -7.88
N PRO A 133 36.75 -12.00 -7.58
CA PRO A 133 37.66 -11.94 -6.42
C PRO A 133 38.59 -10.71 -6.41
N ASP A 134 39.01 -10.23 -7.59
CA ASP A 134 39.93 -9.11 -7.71
C ASP A 134 39.29 -7.72 -7.51
N LEU A 135 37.96 -7.65 -7.54
CA LEU A 135 37.22 -6.38 -7.47
C LEU A 135 37.48 -5.65 -6.17
N LEU A 136 37.31 -6.33 -5.04
CA LEU A 136 37.42 -5.73 -3.73
C LEU A 136 38.82 -5.15 -3.51
N SER A 137 39.87 -5.94 -3.84
CA SER A 137 41.27 -5.50 -3.72
C SER A 137 41.59 -4.31 -4.62
N ALA A 138 41.03 -4.28 -5.83
CA ALA A 138 41.20 -3.16 -6.77
C ALA A 138 40.52 -1.88 -6.23
N LEU A 139 39.28 -1.99 -5.71
CA LEU A 139 38.57 -0.84 -5.16
C LEU A 139 39.28 -0.32 -3.89
N ILE A 140 39.76 -1.20 -3.01
CA ILE A 140 40.52 -0.81 -1.82
C ILE A 140 41.81 -0.10 -2.23
N THR A 141 42.51 -0.58 -3.23
CA THR A 141 43.72 0.07 -3.76
C THR A 141 43.42 1.47 -4.26
N CYS A 142 42.29 1.66 -4.96
CA CYS A 142 41.83 2.97 -5.42
C CYS A 142 41.47 3.89 -4.23
N LEU A 143 40.82 3.38 -3.18
CA LEU A 143 40.51 4.15 -1.99
C LEU A 143 41.74 4.59 -1.22
N ASP A 144 42.75 3.74 -1.15
CA ASP A 144 43.99 3.98 -0.43
C ASP A 144 44.99 4.84 -1.28
N SER A 145 44.60 5.19 -2.52
CA SER A 145 45.42 6.05 -3.38
C SER A 145 45.32 7.53 -2.96
N ASN A 146 46.28 8.36 -3.40
CA ASN A 146 46.19 9.79 -3.21
C ASN A 146 45.54 10.52 -4.41
N ASP A 147 45.00 9.77 -5.37
CA ASP A 147 44.37 10.32 -6.55
C ASP A 147 42.87 10.43 -6.31
N LEU A 148 42.35 11.67 -6.35
CA LEU A 148 40.93 11.93 -6.11
C LEU A 148 40.00 11.20 -7.06
N ASN A 149 40.36 11.10 -8.35
CA ASN A 149 39.54 10.40 -9.34
C ASN A 149 39.40 8.92 -9.02
N HIS A 150 40.46 8.28 -8.59
CA HIS A 150 40.45 6.87 -8.17
C HIS A 150 39.63 6.69 -6.89
N MET A 151 39.78 7.56 -5.92
CA MET A 151 39.00 7.53 -4.68
C MET A 151 37.50 7.73 -4.92
N GLU A 152 37.12 8.73 -5.71
CA GLU A 152 35.73 8.99 -6.07
C GLU A 152 35.11 7.84 -6.88
N GLY A 153 35.85 7.32 -7.86
CA GLY A 153 35.36 6.21 -8.66
C GLY A 153 35.15 4.93 -7.85
N ALA A 154 36.07 4.62 -6.95
CA ALA A 154 35.93 3.47 -6.05
C ALA A 154 34.77 3.66 -5.05
N MET A 155 34.64 4.87 -4.49
CA MET A 155 33.53 5.18 -3.59
C MET A 155 32.18 5.14 -4.30
N ASP A 156 32.10 5.66 -5.54
CA ASP A 156 30.86 5.59 -6.33
C ASP A 156 30.45 4.14 -6.61
N ALA A 157 31.41 3.30 -6.98
CA ALA A 157 31.15 1.86 -7.20
C ALA A 157 30.70 1.16 -5.91
N LEU A 158 31.39 1.40 -4.80
CA LEU A 158 31.04 0.80 -3.49
C LEU A 158 29.69 1.32 -2.98
N SER A 159 29.40 2.61 -3.15
CA SER A 159 28.12 3.20 -2.75
C SER A 159 26.96 2.52 -3.49
N LYS A 160 27.12 2.31 -4.79
CA LYS A 160 26.10 1.61 -5.60
C LYS A 160 25.95 0.14 -5.24
N ILE A 161 27.04 -0.56 -4.91
CA ILE A 161 26.96 -1.93 -4.38
C ILE A 161 26.23 -1.94 -3.05
N CYS A 162 26.51 -0.99 -2.15
CA CYS A 162 25.80 -0.89 -0.87
C CYS A 162 24.31 -0.59 -1.05
N GLU A 163 23.95 0.15 -2.08
CA GLU A 163 22.56 0.48 -2.41
C GLU A 163 21.81 -0.67 -3.06
N ASP A 164 22.37 -1.23 -4.14
CA ASP A 164 21.69 -2.24 -4.96
C ASP A 164 21.74 -3.64 -4.32
N VAL A 165 22.86 -3.99 -3.67
CA VAL A 165 23.11 -5.34 -3.14
C VAL A 165 23.92 -5.26 -1.83
N PRO A 166 23.35 -4.73 -0.76
CA PRO A 166 24.08 -4.58 0.51
C PRO A 166 24.61 -5.90 1.07
N SER A 167 23.94 -7.01 0.85
CA SER A 167 24.34 -8.35 1.26
C SER A 167 25.67 -8.80 0.64
N ALA A 168 26.02 -8.30 -0.53
CA ALA A 168 27.27 -8.66 -1.21
C ALA A 168 28.53 -8.32 -0.38
N LEU A 169 28.47 -7.27 0.45
CA LEU A 169 29.57 -6.86 1.31
C LEU A 169 29.46 -7.41 2.74
N ASP A 170 28.26 -7.81 3.17
CA ASP A 170 28.02 -8.27 4.53
C ASP A 170 28.03 -9.81 4.68
N SER A 171 27.40 -10.52 3.77
CA SER A 171 27.20 -11.97 3.91
C SER A 171 27.97 -12.82 2.90
N ASP A 172 28.37 -12.28 1.78
CA ASP A 172 29.09 -13.02 0.76
C ASP A 172 30.53 -13.29 1.18
N THR A 173 30.98 -14.52 0.92
CA THR A 173 32.37 -14.92 1.18
C THR A 173 33.22 -14.78 -0.07
N ILE A 174 34.38 -14.14 0.08
CA ILE A 174 35.39 -14.02 -1.00
C ILE A 174 36.54 -14.97 -0.69
N GLN A 175 37.00 -15.70 -1.69
CA GLN A 175 38.14 -16.61 -1.53
C GLN A 175 39.37 -15.86 -1.02
N GLY A 176 39.91 -16.30 0.12
CA GLY A 176 41.07 -15.68 0.76
C GLY A 176 40.74 -14.69 1.87
N LEU A 177 39.46 -14.40 2.13
CA LEU A 177 39.02 -13.59 3.27
C LEU A 177 38.36 -14.49 4.32
N SER A 178 38.75 -14.29 5.59
CA SER A 178 38.13 -14.99 6.74
C SER A 178 36.82 -14.32 7.18
N ASP A 179 36.67 -13.02 6.92
CA ASP A 179 35.56 -12.19 7.37
C ASP A 179 34.81 -11.58 6.18
N PRO A 180 33.55 -11.14 6.35
CA PRO A 180 32.81 -10.41 5.32
C PRO A 180 33.56 -9.17 4.83
N PRO A 181 33.44 -8.81 3.52
CA PRO A 181 34.12 -7.63 2.95
C PRO A 181 33.88 -6.32 3.72
N ILE A 182 32.69 -6.16 4.33
CA ILE A 182 32.33 -4.96 5.08
C ILE A 182 33.29 -4.67 6.25
N ASN A 183 33.88 -5.71 6.84
CA ASN A 183 34.88 -5.55 7.92
C ASN A 183 36.13 -4.79 7.45
N LEU A 184 36.50 -4.89 6.17
CA LEU A 184 37.63 -4.17 5.57
C LEU A 184 37.24 -2.76 5.09
N ILE A 185 35.98 -2.58 4.72
CA ILE A 185 35.50 -1.35 4.05
C ILE A 185 35.04 -0.29 5.06
N LEU A 186 34.31 -0.68 6.11
CA LEU A 186 33.78 0.26 7.12
C LEU A 186 34.85 1.17 7.74
N PRO A 187 36.01 0.65 8.17
CA PRO A 187 37.06 1.53 8.70
C PRO A 187 37.55 2.60 7.71
N ARG A 188 37.54 2.27 6.41
CA ARG A 188 37.93 3.22 5.35
C ARG A 188 36.84 4.26 5.14
N PHE A 189 35.58 3.88 5.20
CA PHE A 189 34.45 4.82 5.16
C PHE A 189 34.54 5.82 6.32
N TYR A 190 34.84 5.37 7.53
CA TYR A 190 35.04 6.27 8.68
C TYR A 190 36.24 7.22 8.51
N GLN A 191 37.32 6.78 7.87
CA GLN A 191 38.42 7.66 7.52
C GLN A 191 38.01 8.74 6.52
N LEU A 192 37.16 8.39 5.54
CA LEU A 192 36.66 9.31 4.53
C LEU A 192 35.69 10.35 5.10
N PHE A 193 35.08 10.15 6.26
CA PHE A 193 34.31 11.18 6.95
C PHE A 193 35.14 12.44 7.25
N ARG A 194 36.45 12.28 7.32
CA ARG A 194 37.40 13.38 7.54
C ARG A 194 38.08 13.89 6.26
N SER A 195 37.63 13.40 5.12
CA SER A 195 38.20 13.82 3.83
C SER A 195 37.98 15.33 3.61
N PRO A 196 38.95 16.04 2.99
CA PRO A 196 38.76 17.42 2.59
C PRO A 196 37.71 17.60 1.48
N HIS A 197 37.34 16.50 0.78
CA HIS A 197 36.42 16.52 -0.35
C HIS A 197 35.01 16.14 0.10
N ALA A 198 34.06 17.04 -0.09
CA ALA A 198 32.67 16.84 0.29
C ALA A 198 32.01 15.62 -0.43
N SER A 199 32.40 15.39 -1.69
CA SER A 199 31.92 14.23 -2.46
C SER A 199 32.24 12.89 -1.80
N LEU A 200 33.44 12.76 -1.27
CA LEU A 200 33.88 11.54 -0.56
C LEU A 200 33.19 11.40 0.80
N ARG A 201 33.04 12.49 1.55
CA ARG A 201 32.30 12.46 2.83
C ARG A 201 30.86 12.04 2.60
N ARG A 202 30.22 12.60 1.58
CA ARG A 202 28.83 12.28 1.20
C ARG A 202 28.68 10.80 0.81
N LEU A 203 29.50 10.31 -0.11
CA LEU A 203 29.44 8.91 -0.56
C LEU A 203 29.73 7.93 0.57
N ALA A 204 30.71 8.22 1.43
CA ALA A 204 31.03 7.38 2.57
C ALA A 204 29.87 7.31 3.57
N LEU A 205 29.28 8.45 3.93
CA LEU A 205 28.16 8.49 4.86
C LEU A 205 26.92 7.82 4.28
N SER A 206 26.59 8.09 3.02
CA SER A 206 25.47 7.44 2.33
C SER A 206 25.65 5.92 2.32
N SER A 207 26.83 5.43 2.05
CA SER A 207 27.13 3.99 2.05
C SER A 207 26.93 3.34 3.42
N VAL A 208 27.42 3.99 4.49
CA VAL A 208 27.23 3.45 5.86
C VAL A 208 25.76 3.49 6.26
N ASN A 209 25.02 4.53 5.90
CA ASN A 209 23.59 4.66 6.23
C ASN A 209 22.76 3.50 5.66
N ARG A 210 23.13 2.93 4.51
CA ARG A 210 22.46 1.76 3.94
C ARG A 210 22.49 0.53 4.85
N TYR A 211 23.47 0.45 5.75
CA TYR A 211 23.61 -0.67 6.70
C TYR A 211 22.96 -0.43 8.05
N ILE A 212 22.43 0.75 8.34
CA ILE A 212 21.78 1.04 9.63
C ILE A 212 20.60 0.10 9.85
N MET A 213 19.72 -0.04 8.85
CA MET A 213 18.54 -0.89 8.92
C MET A 213 18.89 -2.39 9.04
N LEU A 214 19.98 -2.81 8.41
CA LEU A 214 20.45 -4.20 8.43
C LEU A 214 21.29 -4.54 9.67
N MET A 215 21.92 -3.54 10.25
CA MET A 215 22.77 -3.60 11.44
C MET A 215 23.74 -4.80 11.45
N PRO A 216 24.65 -4.91 10.45
CA PRO A 216 25.63 -5.98 10.44
C PRO A 216 26.53 -5.93 11.68
N ALA A 217 27.11 -7.08 12.05
CA ALA A 217 27.99 -7.16 13.21
C ALA A 217 29.15 -6.16 13.16
N ALA A 218 29.71 -5.91 11.99
CA ALA A 218 30.80 -4.94 11.82
C ALA A 218 30.36 -3.51 12.19
N LEU A 219 29.16 -3.08 11.80
CA LEU A 219 28.62 -1.77 12.16
C LEU A 219 28.26 -1.73 13.65
N TYR A 220 27.59 -2.75 14.15
CA TYR A 220 27.22 -2.87 15.56
C TYR A 220 28.44 -2.72 16.48
N ASN A 221 29.51 -3.46 16.19
CA ASN A 221 30.74 -3.48 16.98
C ASN A 221 31.55 -2.17 16.87
N SER A 222 31.39 -1.42 15.79
CA SER A 222 32.05 -0.13 15.54
C SER A 222 31.15 1.09 15.74
N MET A 223 30.01 0.91 16.38
CA MET A 223 28.99 1.95 16.51
C MET A 223 29.53 3.22 17.18
N ASN A 224 30.37 3.09 18.21
CA ASN A 224 30.96 4.25 18.85
C ASN A 224 31.83 5.09 17.89
N GLN A 225 32.58 4.41 17.03
CA GLN A 225 33.41 5.10 16.01
C GLN A 225 32.52 5.76 14.95
N TYR A 226 31.47 5.06 14.52
CA TYR A 226 30.48 5.62 13.61
C TYR A 226 29.81 6.86 14.18
N LEU A 227 29.32 6.81 15.41
CA LEU A 227 28.65 7.94 16.07
C LEU A 227 29.59 9.14 16.23
N GLN A 228 30.86 8.92 16.60
CA GLN A 228 31.86 10.01 16.66
C GLN A 228 32.04 10.68 15.29
N GLY A 229 32.12 9.89 14.23
CA GLY A 229 32.19 10.39 12.87
C GLY A 229 30.93 11.17 12.47
N LEU A 230 29.76 10.62 12.79
CA LEU A 230 28.46 11.22 12.50
C LEU A 230 28.28 12.58 13.20
N PHE A 231 28.61 12.67 14.48
CA PHE A 231 28.58 13.95 15.22
C PHE A 231 29.57 14.96 14.68
N ALA A 232 30.73 14.53 14.19
CA ALA A 232 31.68 15.44 13.52
C ALA A 232 31.12 15.99 12.21
N LEU A 233 30.38 15.18 11.45
CA LEU A 233 29.70 15.55 10.20
C LEU A 233 28.45 16.41 10.40
N ALA A 234 27.92 16.48 11.59
CA ALA A 234 26.74 17.30 11.90
C ALA A 234 26.94 18.79 11.59
N ARG A 235 28.20 19.28 11.60
CA ARG A 235 28.58 20.65 11.26
C ARG A 235 29.32 20.75 9.94
N ASP A 236 29.09 19.81 9.03
CA ASP A 236 29.71 19.80 7.72
C ASP A 236 29.34 21.07 6.92
N SER A 237 30.27 21.55 6.10
CA SER A 237 30.02 22.67 5.20
C SER A 237 29.01 22.38 4.08
N SER A 238 28.82 21.09 3.73
CA SER A 238 27.89 20.64 2.69
C SER A 238 26.51 20.35 3.28
N SER A 239 25.47 20.96 2.74
CA SER A 239 24.06 20.66 3.09
C SER A 239 23.69 19.21 2.78
N GLU A 240 24.19 18.62 1.70
CA GLU A 240 23.97 17.22 1.36
C GLU A 240 24.53 16.27 2.43
N VAL A 241 25.66 16.59 3.02
CA VAL A 241 26.21 15.79 4.12
C VAL A 241 25.36 15.93 5.38
N ARG A 242 24.94 17.15 5.72
CA ARG A 242 24.06 17.39 6.88
C ARG A 242 22.69 16.71 6.71
N LYS A 243 22.14 16.69 5.48
CA LYS A 243 20.94 15.90 5.15
C LYS A 243 21.13 14.42 5.49
N LEU A 244 22.25 13.82 5.07
CA LEU A 244 22.55 12.42 5.37
C LEU A 244 22.78 12.15 6.86
N VAL A 245 23.28 13.11 7.61
CA VAL A 245 23.38 13.03 9.08
C VAL A 245 21.99 12.96 9.70
N CYS A 246 21.05 13.79 9.25
CA CYS A 246 19.66 13.73 9.69
C CYS A 246 19.03 12.37 9.36
N ALA A 247 19.20 11.88 8.13
CA ALA A 247 18.72 10.57 7.72
C ALA A 247 19.28 9.43 8.58
N ALA A 248 20.57 9.53 8.96
CA ALA A 248 21.19 8.56 9.86
C ALA A 248 20.53 8.56 11.25
N PHE A 249 20.25 9.74 11.80
CA PHE A 249 19.56 9.83 13.09
C PHE A 249 18.14 9.27 13.03
N VAL A 250 17.41 9.54 11.95
CA VAL A 250 16.07 8.97 11.74
C VAL A 250 16.13 7.45 11.72
N GLN A 251 17.00 6.87 10.91
CA GLN A 251 17.15 5.43 10.81
C GLN A 251 17.60 4.77 12.13
N LEU A 252 18.52 5.42 12.86
CA LEU A 252 18.96 4.92 14.17
C LEU A 252 17.83 4.94 15.22
N ILE A 253 17.00 5.98 15.23
CA ILE A 253 15.81 6.04 16.10
C ILE A 253 14.84 4.90 15.80
N GLU A 254 14.64 4.59 14.54
CA GLU A 254 13.72 3.51 14.12
C GLU A 254 14.24 2.11 14.53
N VAL A 255 15.52 1.86 14.32
CA VAL A 255 16.07 0.50 14.46
C VAL A 255 16.74 0.27 15.81
N ARG A 256 17.56 1.21 16.27
CA ARG A 256 18.39 1.09 17.48
C ARG A 256 18.44 2.42 18.24
N PRO A 257 17.31 2.86 18.79
CA PRO A 257 17.24 4.10 19.58
C PRO A 257 18.14 4.10 20.79
N ASP A 258 18.48 2.93 21.33
CA ASP A 258 19.39 2.77 22.47
C ASP A 258 20.79 3.36 22.24
N PHE A 259 21.29 3.36 21.01
CA PHE A 259 22.56 3.99 20.69
C PHE A 259 22.54 5.53 20.75
N LEU A 260 21.39 6.13 20.48
CA LEU A 260 21.22 7.59 20.52
C LEU A 260 20.77 8.12 21.88
N GLU A 261 20.18 7.28 22.74
CA GLU A 261 19.65 7.68 24.03
C GLU A 261 20.66 8.49 24.89
N PRO A 262 21.95 8.10 25.01
CA PRO A 262 22.95 8.88 25.75
C PRO A 262 23.25 10.27 25.18
N HIS A 263 22.94 10.48 23.89
CA HIS A 263 23.23 11.71 23.13
C HIS A 263 21.96 12.45 22.73
N LEU A 264 20.83 12.06 23.26
CA LEU A 264 19.52 12.47 22.79
C LEU A 264 19.32 13.98 22.81
N LYS A 265 19.80 14.67 23.84
CA LYS A 265 19.72 16.13 23.93
C LYS A 265 20.43 16.82 22.78
N ASP A 266 21.63 16.41 22.47
CA ASP A 266 22.44 17.02 21.40
C ASP A 266 21.84 16.72 20.02
N VAL A 267 21.27 15.51 19.85
CA VAL A 267 20.58 15.12 18.62
C VAL A 267 19.31 15.95 18.42
N ILE A 268 18.48 16.12 19.44
CA ILE A 268 17.25 16.94 19.36
C ILE A 268 17.58 18.39 19.02
N GLU A 269 18.56 18.98 19.68
CA GLU A 269 19.02 20.35 19.40
C GLU A 269 19.50 20.50 17.96
N TYR A 270 20.27 19.54 17.47
CA TYR A 270 20.76 19.54 16.10
C TYR A 270 19.61 19.41 15.08
N ILE A 271 18.71 18.45 15.27
CA ILE A 271 17.54 18.25 14.40
C ILE A 271 16.68 19.52 14.36
N LEU A 272 16.46 20.14 15.50
CA LEU A 272 15.69 21.39 15.58
C LEU A 272 16.36 22.53 14.83
N GLU A 273 17.68 22.63 14.93
CA GLU A 273 18.46 23.65 14.20
C GLU A 273 18.36 23.45 12.69
N VAL A 274 18.53 22.21 12.21
CA VAL A 274 18.45 21.89 10.78
C VAL A 274 17.03 22.09 10.25
N ASN A 275 16.03 21.61 10.97
CA ASN A 275 14.62 21.75 10.57
C ASN A 275 14.17 23.21 10.44
N LYS A 276 14.82 24.12 11.18
CA LYS A 276 14.53 25.56 11.18
C LYS A 276 15.28 26.36 10.11
N ASN A 277 16.57 26.06 9.89
CA ASN A 277 17.50 26.99 9.24
C ASN A 277 18.09 26.47 7.92
N GLU A 278 17.87 25.23 7.53
CA GLU A 278 18.48 24.64 6.34
C GLU A 278 17.57 24.70 5.10
N GLU A 279 18.16 24.35 3.96
CA GLU A 279 17.44 24.14 2.70
C GLU A 279 16.38 23.07 2.84
N GLU A 280 15.35 23.11 2.01
CA GLU A 280 14.14 22.29 2.11
C GLU A 280 14.43 20.79 2.26
N GLU A 281 15.35 20.25 1.47
CA GLU A 281 15.69 18.82 1.54
C GLU A 281 16.28 18.38 2.88
N ALA A 282 17.19 19.16 3.43
CA ALA A 282 17.78 18.87 4.74
C ALA A 282 16.77 19.10 5.87
N ALA A 283 15.95 20.13 5.76
CA ALA A 283 14.88 20.41 6.71
C ALA A 283 13.81 19.33 6.70
N LEU A 284 13.51 18.73 5.54
CA LEU A 284 12.60 17.61 5.40
C LEU A 284 13.13 16.37 6.14
N GLU A 285 14.38 15.99 5.89
CA GLU A 285 14.98 14.85 6.60
C GLU A 285 15.02 15.05 8.12
N ALA A 286 15.30 16.27 8.57
CA ALA A 286 15.24 16.59 9.97
C ALA A 286 13.81 16.51 10.53
N CYS A 287 12.80 16.88 9.74
CA CYS A 287 11.40 16.82 10.14
C CYS A 287 10.92 15.38 10.34
N GLU A 288 11.39 14.44 9.53
CA GLU A 288 11.08 13.02 9.67
C GLU A 288 11.47 12.45 11.04
N PHE A 289 12.49 13.01 11.67
CA PHE A 289 12.92 12.59 12.98
C PHE A 289 11.83 12.68 14.05
N TRP A 290 10.95 13.66 13.97
CA TRP A 290 9.89 13.83 14.97
C TRP A 290 8.88 12.69 14.93
N SER A 291 8.50 12.28 13.74
CA SER A 291 7.60 11.13 13.55
C SER A 291 8.26 9.83 14.00
N ALA A 292 9.48 9.56 13.53
CA ALA A 292 10.24 8.38 13.91
C ALA A 292 10.47 8.29 15.45
N TYR A 293 10.71 9.42 16.10
CA TYR A 293 10.85 9.48 17.56
C TYR A 293 9.56 9.05 18.27
N CYS A 294 8.43 9.59 17.85
CA CYS A 294 7.13 9.30 18.47
C CYS A 294 6.66 7.87 18.20
N ASP A 295 7.03 7.30 17.05
CA ASP A 295 6.71 5.91 16.70
C ASP A 295 7.60 4.90 17.44
N SER A 296 8.75 5.35 17.96
CA SER A 296 9.63 4.51 18.76
C SER A 296 8.97 4.11 20.08
N GLN A 297 8.81 2.82 20.29
CA GLN A 297 8.27 2.28 21.55
C GLN A 297 9.28 2.23 22.69
N VAL A 298 10.55 2.51 22.40
CA VAL A 298 11.66 2.43 23.35
C VAL A 298 11.92 3.75 24.06
N LEU A 299 11.86 4.86 23.32
CA LEU A 299 12.12 6.19 23.85
C LEU A 299 10.82 6.82 24.41
N SER A 300 10.93 7.41 25.59
CA SER A 300 9.80 8.11 26.20
C SER A 300 9.53 9.44 25.46
N PRO A 301 8.28 9.72 25.05
CA PRO A 301 7.88 11.02 24.53
C PRO A 301 8.16 12.19 25.48
N GLU A 302 8.27 11.92 26.80
CA GLU A 302 8.53 12.92 27.83
C GLU A 302 9.81 13.74 27.54
N TYR A 303 10.81 13.15 26.90
CA TYR A 303 12.03 13.87 26.53
C TYR A 303 11.79 15.02 25.55
N LEU A 304 10.74 14.95 24.71
CA LEU A 304 10.39 15.99 23.77
C LEU A 304 9.54 17.10 24.39
N ARG A 305 8.91 16.85 25.54
CA ARG A 305 7.95 17.77 26.14
C ARG A 305 8.52 19.17 26.38
N GLU A 306 9.74 19.28 26.89
CA GLU A 306 10.41 20.55 27.13
C GLU A 306 10.78 21.30 25.84
N TYR A 307 10.86 20.59 24.71
CA TYR A 307 11.19 21.18 23.41
C TYR A 307 9.96 21.59 22.59
N LEU A 308 8.75 21.17 22.98
CA LEU A 308 7.52 21.49 22.25
C LEU A 308 7.34 22.99 21.97
N PRO A 309 7.59 23.91 22.90
CA PRO A 309 7.49 25.36 22.64
C PRO A 309 8.45 25.87 21.57
N ARG A 310 9.48 25.11 21.24
CA ARG A 310 10.46 25.42 20.18
C ARG A 310 10.18 24.66 18.88
N ILE A 311 9.71 23.43 18.96
CA ILE A 311 9.40 22.56 17.81
C ILE A 311 8.16 23.07 17.08
N ILE A 312 7.07 23.31 17.79
CA ILE A 312 5.79 23.69 17.22
C ILE A 312 5.87 24.93 16.32
N PRO A 313 6.54 26.04 16.73
CA PRO A 313 6.73 27.20 15.86
C PRO A 313 7.48 26.88 14.55
N VAL A 314 8.47 25.99 14.61
CA VAL A 314 9.24 25.57 13.44
C VAL A 314 8.34 24.78 12.49
N LEU A 315 7.57 23.83 13.00
CA LEU A 315 6.63 23.06 12.18
C LEU A 315 5.62 23.97 11.48
N LEU A 316 5.03 24.93 12.21
CA LEU A 316 4.09 25.87 11.61
C LEU A 316 4.71 26.75 10.55
N SER A 317 5.96 27.17 10.76
CA SER A 317 6.70 27.96 9.75
C SER A 317 6.91 27.15 8.46
N ASN A 318 7.27 25.87 8.61
CA ASN A 318 7.51 24.96 7.48
C ASN A 318 6.21 24.50 6.79
N MET A 319 5.06 24.73 7.38
CA MET A 319 3.76 24.41 6.79
C MET A 319 3.29 25.45 5.77
N ALA A 320 3.89 26.62 5.70
CA ALA A 320 3.59 27.62 4.69
C ALA A 320 4.15 27.20 3.33
N TYR A 321 3.43 27.53 2.25
CA TYR A 321 3.93 27.28 0.90
C TYR A 321 5.22 28.04 0.61
N ALA A 322 6.21 27.36 0.07
CA ALA A 322 7.41 28.01 -0.48
C ALA A 322 7.07 28.82 -1.76
N ASP A 323 7.89 29.81 -2.08
CA ASP A 323 7.60 30.67 -3.24
C ASP A 323 7.77 29.96 -4.58
N ASP A 324 8.59 28.92 -4.62
CA ASP A 324 8.90 28.08 -5.77
C ASP A 324 8.14 26.74 -5.77
N ASP A 325 7.14 26.58 -4.91
CA ASP A 325 6.33 25.37 -4.86
C ASP A 325 5.54 25.22 -6.19
N GLU A 326 5.85 24.15 -6.92
CA GLU A 326 5.24 23.87 -8.22
C GLU A 326 3.70 23.74 -8.13
N SER A 327 3.20 23.34 -6.98
CA SER A 327 1.77 23.21 -6.73
C SER A 327 1.02 24.55 -6.72
N LEU A 328 1.74 25.69 -6.57
CA LEU A 328 1.13 27.03 -6.65
C LEU A 328 0.65 27.34 -8.08
N ALA A 329 1.39 26.91 -9.10
CA ALA A 329 1.00 27.11 -10.50
C ALA A 329 -0.30 26.36 -10.83
N GLU A 330 -0.48 25.17 -10.28
CA GLU A 330 -1.70 24.38 -10.46
C GLU A 330 -2.91 24.96 -9.72
N ALA A 331 -2.68 25.71 -8.65
CA ALA A 331 -3.75 26.33 -7.86
C ALA A 331 -4.45 27.49 -8.59
N GLU A 332 -3.79 28.08 -9.58
CA GLU A 332 -4.34 29.15 -10.42
C GLU A 332 -5.09 28.61 -11.63
N GLU A 333 -5.04 27.30 -11.89
CA GLU A 333 -5.74 26.71 -13.03
C GLU A 333 -7.25 26.81 -12.86
N ASP A 334 -7.88 27.33 -13.91
CA ASP A 334 -9.34 27.39 -14.04
C ASP A 334 -9.87 26.05 -14.58
N GLU A 335 -11.16 25.77 -14.31
CA GLU A 335 -11.86 24.59 -14.85
C GLU A 335 -11.90 24.55 -16.39
N SER A 336 -11.73 25.69 -17.06
CA SER A 336 -11.69 25.80 -18.51
C SER A 336 -10.39 25.26 -19.12
N LEU A 337 -9.32 25.10 -18.34
CA LEU A 337 -8.06 24.57 -18.84
C LEU A 337 -8.14 23.04 -18.99
N PRO A 338 -7.68 22.47 -20.13
CA PRO A 338 -7.67 21.01 -20.32
C PRO A 338 -6.80 20.32 -19.27
N ASP A 339 -7.19 19.10 -18.87
CA ASP A 339 -6.36 18.23 -18.06
C ASP A 339 -5.08 17.86 -18.82
N ARG A 340 -3.96 17.73 -18.11
CA ARG A 340 -2.69 17.27 -18.68
C ARG A 340 -2.70 15.74 -18.80
N GLU A 341 -1.90 15.17 -19.70
CA GLU A 341 -1.79 13.71 -19.84
C GLU A 341 -1.38 13.02 -18.52
N GLN A 342 -0.51 13.65 -17.76
CA GLN A 342 -0.10 13.18 -16.43
C GLN A 342 -1.22 13.17 -15.38
N ASP A 343 -2.23 14.03 -15.56
CA ASP A 343 -3.39 14.13 -14.66
C ASP A 343 -4.47 13.06 -14.97
N MET A 344 -4.31 12.35 -16.09
CA MET A 344 -5.31 11.41 -16.60
C MET A 344 -4.98 9.95 -16.32
N LYS A 345 -3.96 9.65 -15.51
CA LYS A 345 -3.67 8.27 -15.12
C LYS A 345 -4.77 7.72 -14.22
N PRO A 346 -5.24 6.48 -14.48
CA PRO A 346 -6.27 5.87 -13.65
C PRO A 346 -5.75 5.66 -12.23
N ARG A 347 -6.46 6.20 -11.24
CA ARG A 347 -6.24 5.85 -9.83
C ARG A 347 -7.15 4.69 -9.50
N PHE A 348 -6.57 3.57 -9.14
CA PHE A 348 -7.31 2.46 -8.59
C PHE A 348 -7.51 2.73 -7.10
N HIS A 349 -8.72 3.09 -6.70
CA HIS A 349 -9.11 2.92 -5.32
C HIS A 349 -9.28 1.43 -5.09
N SER A 350 -8.34 0.84 -4.35
CA SER A 350 -8.52 -0.52 -3.86
C SER A 350 -9.87 -0.59 -3.18
N SER A 351 -10.68 -1.52 -3.64
CA SER A 351 -12.06 -1.68 -3.21
C SER A 351 -12.18 -1.59 -1.68
N LYS A 352 -13.19 -0.89 -1.20
CA LYS A 352 -13.63 -0.83 0.19
C LYS A 352 -13.94 -2.21 0.81
N PHE A 353 -13.91 -3.25 0.01
CA PHE A 353 -14.08 -4.62 0.40
C PHE A 353 -12.73 -5.23 0.77
N HIS A 354 -12.49 -5.40 2.04
CA HIS A 354 -11.39 -6.08 2.73
C HIS A 354 -10.15 -5.21 2.97
N GLY A 355 -9.94 -4.90 4.25
CA GLY A 355 -8.76 -4.23 4.75
C GLY A 355 -7.46 -4.80 4.17
N SER A 356 -7.05 -4.27 3.05
CA SER A 356 -5.74 -4.49 2.49
C SER A 356 -4.85 -3.35 2.96
N GLU A 357 -3.80 -3.71 3.67
CA GLU A 357 -2.65 -2.84 3.82
C GLU A 357 -2.25 -2.34 2.43
N GLU A 358 -2.08 -1.05 2.31
CA GLU A 358 -1.68 -0.35 1.10
C GLU A 358 -0.43 -1.01 0.51
N VAL A 359 -0.57 -1.58 -0.69
CA VAL A 359 0.57 -1.87 -1.54
C VAL A 359 0.85 -0.56 -2.27
N GLU A 360 1.91 0.10 -1.88
CA GLU A 360 2.44 1.25 -2.60
C GLU A 360 2.84 0.81 -4.01
N ASP A 361 2.03 1.15 -5.01
CA ASP A 361 2.45 1.11 -6.41
C ASP A 361 3.31 2.35 -6.67
N ASP A 362 4.60 2.13 -6.76
CA ASP A 362 5.71 3.11 -6.78
C ASP A 362 5.82 3.92 -8.11
N ASP A 363 4.83 3.93 -8.99
CA ASP A 363 4.99 4.48 -10.35
C ASP A 363 4.13 5.71 -10.72
N ASP A 364 3.41 6.34 -9.77
CA ASP A 364 2.63 7.55 -10.05
C ASP A 364 2.96 8.72 -9.12
N GLU A 365 4.11 9.35 -9.35
CA GLU A 365 4.40 10.68 -8.79
C GLU A 365 3.51 11.75 -9.46
N ASP A 366 2.28 11.90 -8.99
CA ASP A 366 1.53 13.13 -9.17
C ASP A 366 2.27 14.25 -8.41
N ILE A 367 2.60 15.34 -9.07
CA ILE A 367 3.28 16.52 -8.46
C ILE A 367 2.55 16.97 -7.18
N VAL A 368 1.24 16.80 -7.11
CA VAL A 368 0.41 17.10 -5.93
C VAL A 368 0.63 16.12 -4.76
N ASN A 369 1.09 14.90 -5.04
CA ASN A 369 1.31 13.87 -4.03
C ASN A 369 2.77 13.73 -3.58
N VAL A 370 3.71 14.47 -4.17
CA VAL A 370 5.11 14.45 -3.72
C VAL A 370 5.20 14.80 -2.25
N TRP A 371 5.89 13.94 -1.49
CA TRP A 371 6.19 14.19 -0.09
C TRP A 371 7.16 15.36 0.03
N ASN A 372 6.83 16.35 0.84
CA ASN A 372 7.60 17.58 1.00
C ASN A 372 7.59 18.06 2.45
N LEU A 373 8.41 19.09 2.73
CA LEU A 373 8.57 19.63 4.08
C LEU A 373 7.23 20.10 4.69
N ARG A 374 6.35 20.69 3.89
CA ARG A 374 5.03 21.15 4.34
C ARG A 374 4.17 19.98 4.84
N LYS A 375 4.08 18.92 4.05
CA LYS A 375 3.31 17.71 4.41
C LYS A 375 3.90 16.97 5.60
N CYS A 376 5.22 16.82 5.62
CA CYS A 376 5.93 16.22 6.75
C CYS A 376 5.72 17.00 8.05
N SER A 377 5.77 18.35 7.99
CA SER A 377 5.52 19.19 9.15
C SER A 377 4.08 19.08 9.68
N ALA A 378 3.10 18.98 8.78
CA ALA A 378 1.71 18.75 9.14
C ALA A 378 1.50 17.37 9.78
N ALA A 379 2.11 16.33 9.20
CA ALA A 379 2.08 14.98 9.76
C ALA A 379 2.75 14.90 11.14
N ALA A 380 3.89 15.54 11.32
CA ALA A 380 4.58 15.63 12.60
C ALA A 380 3.71 16.32 13.66
N LEU A 381 3.02 17.39 13.29
CA LEU A 381 2.10 18.09 14.19
C LEU A 381 0.89 17.20 14.56
N ASP A 382 0.34 16.45 13.62
CA ASP A 382 -0.72 15.48 13.87
C ASP A 382 -0.26 14.41 14.88
N ILE A 383 0.91 13.80 14.67
CA ILE A 383 1.49 12.82 15.58
C ILE A 383 1.70 13.43 16.98
N PHE A 384 2.26 14.64 17.07
CA PHE A 384 2.42 15.32 18.35
C PHE A 384 1.07 15.57 19.07
N SER A 385 0.03 15.90 18.32
CA SER A 385 -1.30 16.06 18.88
C SER A 385 -1.84 14.76 19.50
N ASN A 386 -1.57 13.63 18.84
CA ASN A 386 -1.99 12.32 19.34
C ASN A 386 -1.17 11.86 20.56
N VAL A 387 0.11 12.21 20.61
CA VAL A 387 1.02 11.82 21.72
C VAL A 387 0.84 12.72 22.94
N PHE A 388 0.80 14.06 22.77
CA PHE A 388 0.77 15.04 23.85
C PHE A 388 -0.64 15.59 24.13
N GLY A 389 -1.60 15.33 23.26
CA GLY A 389 -2.97 15.81 23.42
C GLY A 389 -3.07 17.33 23.49
N ASP A 390 -3.98 17.81 24.32
CA ASP A 390 -4.32 19.24 24.43
C ASP A 390 -3.16 20.12 24.93
N GLU A 391 -2.11 19.53 25.48
CA GLU A 391 -0.95 20.27 25.99
C GLU A 391 -0.28 21.12 24.92
N ILE A 392 -0.25 20.63 23.67
CA ILE A 392 0.36 21.39 22.57
C ILE A 392 -0.41 22.67 22.21
N LEU A 393 -1.68 22.76 22.56
CA LEU A 393 -2.53 23.91 22.26
C LEU A 393 -2.00 25.20 22.90
N HIS A 394 -1.33 25.13 24.04
CA HIS A 394 -0.71 26.30 24.69
C HIS A 394 0.36 26.95 23.82
N SER A 395 1.14 26.15 23.12
CA SER A 395 2.19 26.65 22.21
C SER A 395 1.64 26.94 20.83
N LEU A 396 0.63 26.18 20.38
CA LEU A 396 0.10 26.24 19.02
C LEU A 396 -0.85 27.42 18.82
N MET A 397 -1.86 27.59 19.68
CA MET A 397 -2.95 28.52 19.44
C MET A 397 -2.53 29.99 19.35
N PRO A 398 -1.59 30.52 20.16
CA PRO A 398 -1.09 31.88 19.98
C PRO A 398 -0.47 32.15 18.60
N ILE A 399 0.25 31.15 18.06
CA ILE A 399 0.89 31.26 16.75
C ILE A 399 -0.15 31.20 15.64
N VAL A 400 -1.10 30.28 15.73
CA VAL A 400 -2.24 30.17 14.83
C VAL A 400 -3.01 31.49 14.76
N GLN A 401 -3.35 32.09 15.89
CA GLN A 401 -4.05 33.38 15.94
C GLN A 401 -3.25 34.49 15.26
N THR A 402 -1.92 34.54 15.49
CA THR A 402 -1.06 35.50 14.87
C THR A 402 -1.02 35.34 13.35
N LYS A 403 -0.88 34.13 12.88
CA LYS A 403 -0.86 33.81 11.43
C LYS A 403 -2.20 34.10 10.75
N LEU A 404 -3.31 33.81 11.39
CA LEU A 404 -4.64 34.12 10.85
C LEU A 404 -4.90 35.63 10.75
N SER A 405 -4.27 36.43 11.59
CA SER A 405 -4.37 37.88 11.59
C SER A 405 -3.39 38.55 10.63
N ALA A 406 -2.55 37.80 9.91
CA ALA A 406 -1.56 38.36 9.01
C ALA A 406 -2.20 39.12 7.84
N ILE A 407 -1.64 40.27 7.52
CA ILE A 407 -2.11 41.19 6.46
C ILE A 407 -1.00 41.42 5.45
N GLY A 408 -1.35 41.42 4.16
CA GLY A 408 -0.41 41.60 3.05
C GLY A 408 -0.71 40.65 1.89
N ASP A 409 -0.09 40.91 0.74
CA ASP A 409 -0.37 40.12 -0.46
C ASP A 409 0.08 38.67 -0.34
N GLU A 410 1.20 38.38 0.36
CA GLU A 410 1.72 37.04 0.64
C GLU A 410 1.18 36.46 1.96
N ALA A 411 0.45 37.23 2.75
CA ALA A 411 -0.06 36.80 4.05
C ALA A 411 -1.09 35.66 3.97
N TRP A 412 -1.62 35.39 2.79
CA TRP A 412 -2.52 34.26 2.58
C TRP A 412 -1.81 32.92 2.85
N LYS A 413 -0.50 32.80 2.56
CA LYS A 413 0.27 31.59 2.85
C LYS A 413 0.34 31.30 4.35
N GLU A 414 0.50 32.35 5.15
CA GLU A 414 0.48 32.25 6.63
C GLU A 414 -0.91 31.86 7.15
N ARG A 415 -1.96 32.47 6.60
CA ARG A 415 -3.34 32.13 7.00
C ARG A 415 -3.68 30.70 6.60
N GLU A 416 -3.29 30.26 5.40
CA GLU A 416 -3.50 28.90 4.92
C GLU A 416 -2.79 27.87 5.81
N ALA A 417 -1.52 28.12 6.16
CA ALA A 417 -0.76 27.26 7.07
C ALA A 417 -1.42 27.15 8.46
N ALA A 418 -2.00 28.24 8.96
CA ALA A 418 -2.72 28.23 10.23
C ALA A 418 -3.98 27.36 10.16
N VAL A 419 -4.74 27.44 9.08
CA VAL A 419 -5.92 26.58 8.87
C VAL A 419 -5.51 25.10 8.74
N LEU A 420 -4.43 24.82 8.02
CA LEU A 420 -3.86 23.48 7.94
C LEU A 420 -3.48 22.95 9.34
N ALA A 421 -2.85 23.77 10.18
CA ALA A 421 -2.46 23.38 11.53
C ALA A 421 -3.68 23.04 12.41
N ILE A 422 -4.76 23.79 12.30
CA ILE A 422 -6.02 23.49 13.01
C ILE A 422 -6.53 22.10 12.60
N GLY A 423 -6.53 21.80 11.30
CA GLY A 423 -6.95 20.50 10.80
C GLY A 423 -6.04 19.36 11.25
N ALA A 424 -4.72 19.59 11.26
CA ALA A 424 -3.74 18.58 11.68
C ALA A 424 -3.92 18.14 13.14
N VAL A 425 -4.25 19.05 14.04
CA VAL A 425 -4.45 18.73 15.46
C VAL A 425 -5.88 18.35 15.82
N GLY A 426 -6.79 18.32 14.85
CA GLY A 426 -8.22 18.17 15.09
C GLY A 426 -8.59 16.89 15.83
N GLU A 427 -7.88 15.80 15.61
CA GLU A 427 -8.15 14.51 16.28
C GLU A 427 -7.46 14.42 17.64
N GLY A 428 -6.16 14.66 17.70
CA GLY A 428 -5.38 14.50 18.93
C GLY A 428 -5.71 15.52 20.01
N CYS A 429 -6.09 16.74 19.64
CA CYS A 429 -6.44 17.81 20.56
C CYS A 429 -7.97 18.02 20.71
N ILE A 430 -8.77 17.03 20.36
CA ILE A 430 -10.23 17.20 20.30
C ILE A 430 -10.83 17.59 21.65
N ASN A 431 -10.34 17.03 22.75
CA ASN A 431 -10.88 17.33 24.08
C ASN A 431 -10.76 18.84 24.44
N GLY A 432 -9.63 19.44 24.08
CA GLY A 432 -9.41 20.87 24.28
C GLY A 432 -10.12 21.76 23.25
N LEU A 433 -10.32 21.25 22.03
CA LEU A 433 -10.97 21.97 20.94
C LEU A 433 -12.50 21.84 20.95
N TYR A 434 -13.02 20.73 21.44
CA TYR A 434 -14.45 20.41 21.40
C TYR A 434 -15.36 21.50 22.02
N PRO A 435 -15.03 22.10 23.19
CA PRO A 435 -15.84 23.17 23.74
C PRO A 435 -15.89 24.44 22.86
N HIS A 436 -14.91 24.60 21.98
CA HIS A 436 -14.78 25.76 21.08
C HIS A 436 -15.16 25.44 19.64
N LEU A 437 -15.61 24.22 19.38
CA LEU A 437 -15.89 23.74 18.03
C LEU A 437 -16.94 24.60 17.30
N PRO A 438 -18.06 25.04 17.93
CA PRO A 438 -19.00 25.91 17.24
C PRO A 438 -18.41 27.25 16.80
N GLN A 439 -17.56 27.87 17.62
CA GLN A 439 -16.88 29.11 17.26
C GLN A 439 -15.82 28.91 16.18
N MET A 440 -15.12 27.79 16.22
CA MET A 440 -14.15 27.42 15.18
C MET A 440 -14.84 27.23 13.84
N VAL A 441 -15.96 26.56 13.79
CA VAL A 441 -16.76 26.38 12.57
C VAL A 441 -17.25 27.74 12.04
N ASP A 442 -17.80 28.58 12.91
CA ASP A 442 -18.24 29.93 12.54
C ASP A 442 -17.09 30.79 11.99
N PHE A 443 -15.88 30.57 12.45
CA PHE A 443 -14.67 31.21 11.94
C PHE A 443 -14.23 30.64 10.58
N LEU A 444 -14.29 29.31 10.41
CA LEU A 444 -13.84 28.65 9.16
C LEU A 444 -14.83 28.84 8.02
N MET A 445 -16.12 28.94 8.29
CA MET A 445 -17.15 29.06 7.26
C MET A 445 -16.92 30.19 6.26
N PRO A 446 -16.58 31.43 6.65
CA PRO A 446 -16.30 32.52 5.69
C PRO A 446 -15.06 32.25 4.82
N LEU A 447 -14.11 31.45 5.27
CA LEU A 447 -12.91 31.09 4.51
C LEU A 447 -13.21 30.16 3.33
N LEU A 448 -14.36 29.50 3.32
CA LEU A 448 -14.84 28.76 2.14
C LEU A 448 -15.16 29.68 0.96
N ASP A 449 -15.40 30.96 1.19
CA ASP A 449 -15.63 31.98 0.17
C ASP A 449 -14.43 32.93 -0.01
N ASP A 450 -13.23 32.55 0.52
CA ASP A 450 -12.01 33.36 0.37
C ASP A 450 -11.61 33.53 -1.09
N LYS A 451 -11.01 34.65 -1.42
CA LYS A 451 -10.51 34.95 -2.78
C LYS A 451 -9.41 34.02 -3.26
N PHE A 452 -8.65 33.43 -2.33
CA PHE A 452 -7.56 32.50 -2.65
C PHE A 452 -8.06 31.04 -2.68
N PRO A 453 -7.93 30.37 -3.84
CA PRO A 453 -8.38 28.97 -3.97
C PRO A 453 -7.77 28.01 -2.95
N LEU A 454 -6.49 28.19 -2.60
CA LEU A 454 -5.82 27.32 -1.64
C LEU A 454 -6.38 27.47 -0.22
N ILE A 455 -6.85 28.67 0.17
CA ILE A 455 -7.55 28.83 1.46
C ILE A 455 -8.91 28.14 1.41
N ARG A 456 -9.67 28.25 0.33
CA ARG A 456 -10.92 27.50 0.18
C ARG A 456 -10.70 25.99 0.25
N SER A 457 -9.67 25.51 -0.44
CA SER A 457 -9.30 24.09 -0.46
C SER A 457 -8.91 23.55 0.92
N ILE A 458 -8.00 24.20 1.62
CA ILE A 458 -7.57 23.76 2.93
C ILE A 458 -8.67 23.86 3.98
N THR A 459 -9.59 24.83 3.83
CA THR A 459 -10.74 24.97 4.70
C THR A 459 -11.71 23.78 4.56
N CYS A 460 -11.95 23.33 3.34
CA CYS A 460 -12.71 22.10 3.08
C CYS A 460 -12.09 20.90 3.81
N TRP A 461 -10.81 20.71 3.66
CA TRP A 461 -10.09 19.62 4.33
C TRP A 461 -10.15 19.74 5.85
N THR A 462 -9.92 20.94 6.41
CA THR A 462 -9.97 21.16 7.87
C THR A 462 -11.36 20.87 8.44
N LEU A 463 -12.43 21.29 7.75
CA LEU A 463 -13.79 20.96 8.15
C LEU A 463 -14.05 19.45 8.13
N SER A 464 -13.50 18.73 7.15
CA SER A 464 -13.65 17.26 7.10
C SER A 464 -12.99 16.54 8.29
N ARG A 465 -11.89 17.08 8.80
CA ARG A 465 -11.22 16.54 10.00
C ARG A 465 -12.10 16.63 11.27
N PHE A 466 -13.04 17.54 11.30
CA PHE A 466 -14.01 17.68 12.40
C PHE A 466 -15.35 17.02 12.13
N SER A 467 -15.57 16.42 10.98
CA SER A 467 -16.87 15.86 10.54
C SER A 467 -17.51 14.95 11.59
N LYS A 468 -16.77 14.01 12.12
CA LYS A 468 -17.20 13.05 13.14
C LYS A 468 -17.80 13.76 14.37
N TYR A 469 -17.14 14.79 14.85
CA TYR A 469 -17.53 15.52 16.05
C TYR A 469 -18.69 16.46 15.77
N LEU A 470 -18.75 17.07 14.60
CA LEU A 470 -19.86 17.90 14.16
C LEU A 470 -21.16 17.09 14.06
N VAL A 471 -21.06 15.85 13.57
CA VAL A 471 -22.20 14.95 13.46
C VAL A 471 -22.71 14.50 14.84
N GLN A 472 -21.82 14.21 15.78
CA GLN A 472 -22.19 13.78 17.14
C GLN A 472 -22.97 14.89 17.89
N GLU A 473 -22.60 16.13 17.71
CA GLU A 473 -23.26 17.29 18.33
C GLU A 473 -24.64 17.64 17.77
N SER A 474 -24.98 17.13 16.59
CA SER A 474 -26.23 17.49 15.91
C SER A 474 -27.52 16.97 16.59
N SER A 475 -27.42 16.51 17.85
CA SER A 475 -28.56 16.11 18.68
C SER A 475 -29.41 17.30 19.15
N ASN A 476 -28.87 18.52 19.11
CA ASN A 476 -29.63 19.72 19.44
C ASN A 476 -29.91 20.60 18.20
N LYS A 477 -30.93 21.46 18.28
CA LYS A 477 -31.37 22.27 17.12
C LYS A 477 -30.27 23.18 16.58
N LYS A 478 -29.44 23.79 17.43
CA LYS A 478 -28.39 24.72 17.01
C LYS A 478 -27.25 23.99 16.24
N SER A 479 -26.88 22.82 16.72
CA SER A 479 -25.86 22.00 16.08
C SER A 479 -26.34 21.44 14.75
N LEU A 480 -27.62 21.11 14.65
CA LEU A 480 -28.23 20.67 13.38
C LEU A 480 -28.24 21.81 12.35
N GLU A 481 -28.58 23.03 12.74
CA GLU A 481 -28.51 24.21 11.85
C GLU A 481 -27.07 24.48 11.38
N GLN A 482 -26.08 24.28 12.23
CA GLN A 482 -24.66 24.42 11.86
C GLN A 482 -24.23 23.33 10.89
N PHE A 483 -24.64 22.09 11.11
CA PHE A 483 -24.41 20.97 10.18
C PHE A 483 -25.01 21.27 8.79
N ASP A 484 -26.26 21.73 8.73
CA ASP A 484 -26.91 22.07 7.48
C ASP A 484 -26.15 23.18 6.71
N LYS A 485 -25.63 24.18 7.43
CA LYS A 485 -24.81 25.25 6.82
C LYS A 485 -23.51 24.72 6.25
N ILE A 486 -22.82 23.83 6.96
CA ILE A 486 -21.57 23.21 6.48
C ILE A 486 -21.85 22.37 5.24
N LEU A 487 -22.90 21.54 5.28
CA LEU A 487 -23.32 20.72 4.15
C LEU A 487 -23.56 21.60 2.90
N MET A 488 -24.35 22.63 3.03
CA MET A 488 -24.66 23.52 1.90
C MET A 488 -23.44 24.29 1.39
N ALA A 489 -22.55 24.70 2.27
CA ALA A 489 -21.33 25.39 1.90
C ALA A 489 -20.34 24.45 1.16
N LEU A 490 -20.21 23.21 1.58
CA LEU A 490 -19.39 22.20 0.87
C LEU A 490 -19.99 21.90 -0.51
N LEU A 491 -21.30 21.72 -0.61
CA LEU A 491 -21.98 21.52 -1.89
C LEU A 491 -21.75 22.69 -2.85
N LYS A 492 -21.74 23.93 -2.35
CA LYS A 492 -21.40 25.12 -3.14
C LYS A 492 -19.96 25.05 -3.66
N ARG A 493 -19.00 24.59 -2.84
CA ARG A 493 -17.59 24.46 -3.24
C ARG A 493 -17.34 23.28 -4.19
N ILE A 494 -18.15 22.25 -4.17
CA ILE A 494 -18.14 21.20 -5.21
C ILE A 494 -18.33 21.82 -6.60
N LEU A 495 -19.10 22.89 -6.72
CA LEU A 495 -19.31 23.62 -7.98
C LEU A 495 -18.38 24.81 -8.17
N ASP A 496 -17.25 24.86 -7.46
CA ASP A 496 -16.22 25.89 -7.57
C ASP A 496 -15.63 25.94 -8.98
N SER A 497 -15.10 27.10 -9.35
CA SER A 497 -14.40 27.31 -10.63
C SER A 497 -12.96 26.76 -10.63
N ASN A 498 -12.39 26.49 -9.48
CA ASN A 498 -11.02 25.98 -9.32
C ASN A 498 -11.02 24.48 -9.10
N LYS A 499 -10.25 23.74 -9.90
CA LYS A 499 -10.18 22.28 -9.87
C LYS A 499 -9.72 21.72 -8.52
N ARG A 500 -8.80 22.38 -7.84
CA ARG A 500 -8.33 21.96 -6.51
C ARG A 500 -9.38 22.11 -5.43
N VAL A 501 -10.13 23.20 -5.49
CA VAL A 501 -11.26 23.41 -4.58
C VAL A 501 -12.36 22.39 -4.84
N GLN A 502 -12.66 22.11 -6.10
CA GLN A 502 -13.58 21.03 -6.48
C GLN A 502 -13.17 19.68 -5.84
N GLN A 503 -11.91 19.31 -6.00
CA GLN A 503 -11.37 18.08 -5.44
C GLN A 503 -11.47 18.06 -3.91
N ALA A 504 -11.01 19.10 -3.26
CA ALA A 504 -11.02 19.19 -1.79
C ALA A 504 -12.45 19.17 -1.23
N ALA A 505 -13.38 19.87 -1.89
CA ALA A 505 -14.78 19.90 -1.48
C ALA A 505 -15.48 18.55 -1.65
N CYS A 506 -15.24 17.84 -2.76
CA CYS A 506 -15.78 16.51 -2.96
C CYS A 506 -15.22 15.50 -1.94
N SER A 507 -13.92 15.54 -1.68
CA SER A 507 -13.31 14.66 -0.67
C SER A 507 -13.81 14.96 0.73
N ALA A 508 -13.91 16.21 1.10
CA ALA A 508 -14.49 16.63 2.39
C ALA A 508 -15.95 16.21 2.53
N PHE A 509 -16.71 16.34 1.45
CA PHE A 509 -18.10 15.92 1.41
C PHE A 509 -18.23 14.39 1.55
N ALA A 510 -17.40 13.61 0.87
CA ALA A 510 -17.39 12.16 1.01
C ALA A 510 -17.08 11.72 2.45
N THR A 511 -16.12 12.37 3.13
CA THR A 511 -15.87 12.11 4.55
C THR A 511 -17.08 12.43 5.43
N LEU A 512 -17.79 13.52 5.13
CA LEU A 512 -19.02 13.88 5.85
C LEU A 512 -20.14 12.86 5.60
N GLU A 513 -20.25 12.31 4.40
CA GLU A 513 -21.22 11.27 4.04
C GLU A 513 -21.01 10.00 4.88
N GLU A 514 -19.78 9.55 5.03
CA GLU A 514 -19.45 8.37 5.83
C GLU A 514 -19.86 8.52 7.30
N GLU A 515 -19.71 9.71 7.87
CA GLU A 515 -19.99 9.98 9.27
C GLU A 515 -21.45 10.33 9.56
N ALA A 516 -22.16 10.88 8.58
CA ALA A 516 -23.45 11.53 8.80
C ALA A 516 -24.68 10.76 8.28
N ALA A 517 -24.50 9.62 7.64
CA ALA A 517 -25.52 8.78 6.98
C ALA A 517 -27.01 9.21 7.14
N ASP A 518 -27.58 9.03 8.33
CA ASP A 518 -29.00 9.33 8.62
C ASP A 518 -29.35 10.81 8.46
N LYS A 519 -28.40 11.71 8.69
CA LYS A 519 -28.62 13.16 8.65
C LYS A 519 -28.57 13.71 7.23
N LEU A 520 -28.06 12.94 6.29
CA LEU A 520 -28.06 13.28 4.86
C LEU A 520 -29.41 13.02 4.19
N VAL A 521 -30.19 12.08 4.73
CA VAL A 521 -31.46 11.67 4.12
C VAL A 521 -32.41 12.85 3.82
N PRO A 522 -32.62 13.81 4.74
CA PRO A 522 -33.46 14.99 4.45
C PRO A 522 -32.94 15.88 3.31
N HIS A 523 -31.66 15.78 2.99
CA HIS A 523 -30.99 16.63 2.02
C HIS A 523 -30.64 15.90 0.70
N LEU A 524 -31.08 14.65 0.52
CA LEU A 524 -30.69 13.82 -0.62
C LEU A 524 -30.96 14.47 -1.98
N GLU A 525 -32.10 15.15 -2.14
CA GLU A 525 -32.42 15.80 -3.41
C GLU A 525 -31.40 16.87 -3.79
N VAL A 526 -31.05 17.76 -2.84
CA VAL A 526 -30.07 18.82 -3.04
C VAL A 526 -28.68 18.26 -3.29
N ILE A 527 -28.30 17.23 -2.52
CA ILE A 527 -27.01 16.55 -2.68
C ILE A 527 -26.90 15.95 -4.08
N LEU A 528 -27.89 15.18 -4.51
CA LEU A 528 -27.88 14.54 -5.82
C LEU A 528 -27.87 15.57 -6.95
N GLN A 529 -28.61 16.66 -6.82
CA GLN A 529 -28.59 17.74 -7.80
C GLN A 529 -27.20 18.34 -7.96
N HIS A 530 -26.50 18.63 -6.85
CA HIS A 530 -25.15 19.20 -6.90
C HIS A 530 -24.13 18.20 -7.45
N LEU A 531 -24.18 16.94 -7.03
CA LEU A 531 -23.29 15.90 -7.55
C LEU A 531 -23.48 15.68 -9.04
N MET A 532 -24.71 15.69 -9.54
CA MET A 532 -24.98 15.53 -10.96
C MET A 532 -24.61 16.76 -11.78
N LEU A 533 -24.72 17.97 -11.23
CA LEU A 533 -24.19 19.17 -11.85
C LEU A 533 -22.66 19.12 -11.95
N ALA A 534 -21.99 18.68 -10.89
CA ALA A 534 -20.56 18.45 -10.90
C ALA A 534 -20.15 17.37 -11.91
N PHE A 535 -20.91 16.29 -12.01
CA PHE A 535 -20.71 15.22 -12.98
C PHE A 535 -20.74 15.71 -14.42
N GLY A 536 -21.64 16.65 -14.73
CA GLY A 536 -21.73 17.27 -16.04
C GLY A 536 -20.68 18.36 -16.31
N LYS A 537 -20.09 18.93 -15.26
CA LYS A 537 -19.16 20.07 -15.33
C LYS A 537 -17.69 19.67 -15.27
N TYR A 538 -17.36 18.67 -14.46
CA TYR A 538 -15.99 18.31 -14.18
C TYR A 538 -15.26 17.70 -15.38
N GLN A 539 -13.99 18.02 -15.49
CA GLN A 539 -13.08 17.35 -16.41
C GLN A 539 -12.68 15.96 -15.86
N LYS A 540 -12.07 15.17 -16.70
CA LYS A 540 -11.77 13.76 -16.46
C LYS A 540 -11.08 13.48 -15.12
N ARG A 541 -10.10 14.29 -14.77
CA ARG A 541 -9.36 14.16 -13.49
C ARG A 541 -10.30 14.21 -12.28
N ASN A 542 -11.11 15.24 -12.17
CA ASN A 542 -11.99 15.44 -11.03
C ASN A 542 -13.27 14.60 -11.10
N LEU A 543 -13.62 14.10 -12.28
CA LEU A 543 -14.80 13.26 -12.47
C LEU A 543 -14.72 11.96 -11.66
N GLN A 544 -13.52 11.40 -11.48
CA GLN A 544 -13.30 10.22 -10.65
C GLN A 544 -13.76 10.45 -9.21
N ILE A 545 -13.45 11.63 -8.66
CA ILE A 545 -13.83 11.99 -7.28
C ILE A 545 -15.35 12.11 -7.12
N VAL A 546 -16.04 12.53 -8.19
CA VAL A 546 -17.52 12.57 -8.18
C VAL A 546 -18.09 11.15 -8.16
N TYR A 547 -17.52 10.22 -8.90
CA TYR A 547 -17.93 8.82 -8.83
C TYR A 547 -17.76 8.26 -7.42
N ASP A 548 -16.63 8.56 -6.75
CA ASP A 548 -16.37 8.17 -5.37
C ASP A 548 -17.40 8.77 -4.41
N ALA A 549 -17.70 10.05 -4.55
CA ALA A 549 -18.72 10.71 -3.73
C ALA A 549 -20.11 10.09 -3.93
N ILE A 550 -20.48 9.77 -5.15
CA ILE A 550 -21.76 9.11 -5.44
C ILE A 550 -21.80 7.71 -4.82
N GLY A 551 -20.71 6.93 -4.97
CA GLY A 551 -20.60 5.61 -4.38
C GLY A 551 -20.68 5.66 -2.86
N THR A 552 -19.96 6.58 -2.23
CA THR A 552 -19.97 6.79 -0.77
C THR A 552 -21.36 7.20 -0.28
N LEU A 553 -22.04 8.08 -1.00
CA LEU A 553 -23.42 8.45 -0.69
C LEU A 553 -24.35 7.23 -0.73
N ALA A 554 -24.27 6.42 -1.78
CA ALA A 554 -25.06 5.22 -1.93
C ALA A 554 -24.82 4.25 -0.77
N ASP A 555 -23.56 4.02 -0.40
CA ASP A 555 -23.19 3.16 0.73
C ASP A 555 -23.70 3.71 2.07
N ALA A 556 -23.64 5.04 2.27
CA ALA A 556 -24.03 5.68 3.51
C ALA A 556 -25.55 5.69 3.72
N VAL A 557 -26.32 6.07 2.73
CA VAL A 557 -27.79 6.19 2.87
C VAL A 557 -28.54 4.90 2.48
N GLY A 558 -27.89 3.98 1.80
CA GLY A 558 -28.46 2.68 1.45
C GLY A 558 -29.77 2.80 0.67
N TYR A 559 -30.77 2.03 1.10
CA TYR A 559 -32.06 1.92 0.41
C TYR A 559 -32.89 3.22 0.40
N GLU A 560 -32.55 4.22 1.24
CA GLU A 560 -33.23 5.51 1.26
C GLU A 560 -33.12 6.26 -0.07
N ILE A 561 -32.10 5.96 -0.87
CA ILE A 561 -31.95 6.53 -2.22
C ILE A 561 -32.92 5.95 -3.24
N ASN A 562 -33.56 4.83 -2.94
CA ASN A 562 -34.51 4.16 -3.82
C ASN A 562 -35.88 4.84 -3.83
N GLN A 563 -35.95 6.05 -4.32
CA GLN A 563 -37.17 6.82 -4.56
C GLN A 563 -37.14 7.37 -5.98
N LYS A 564 -38.31 7.43 -6.61
CA LYS A 564 -38.46 7.82 -8.01
C LYS A 564 -37.80 9.18 -8.32
N ASN A 565 -38.04 10.18 -7.50
CA ASN A 565 -37.48 11.52 -7.66
C ASN A 565 -35.95 11.52 -7.57
N TYR A 566 -35.32 10.73 -6.70
CA TYR A 566 -33.89 10.62 -6.57
C TYR A 566 -33.27 9.87 -7.76
N LEU A 567 -33.88 8.79 -8.20
CA LEU A 567 -33.42 8.02 -9.35
C LEU A 567 -33.52 8.81 -10.66
N GLU A 568 -34.52 9.68 -10.81
CA GLU A 568 -34.66 10.56 -11.96
C GLU A 568 -33.54 11.63 -12.05
N ILE A 569 -32.91 11.96 -10.91
CA ILE A 569 -31.75 12.86 -10.86
C ILE A 569 -30.46 12.09 -11.08
N LEU A 570 -30.28 10.96 -10.41
CA LEU A 570 -29.05 10.20 -10.33
C LEU A 570 -28.77 9.38 -11.60
N MET A 571 -29.74 8.60 -12.06
CA MET A 571 -29.48 7.55 -13.06
C MET A 571 -29.30 8.04 -14.48
N PRO A 572 -30.06 9.04 -15.02
CA PRO A 572 -29.93 9.42 -16.41
C PRO A 572 -28.52 9.87 -16.84
N PRO A 573 -27.77 10.73 -16.10
CA PRO A 573 -26.43 11.10 -16.48
C PRO A 573 -25.45 9.92 -16.44
N LEU A 574 -25.58 9.02 -15.46
CA LEU A 574 -24.75 7.83 -15.34
C LEU A 574 -25.01 6.84 -16.47
N ILE A 575 -26.26 6.63 -16.84
CA ILE A 575 -26.65 5.76 -17.96
C ILE A 575 -26.16 6.34 -19.29
N ALA A 576 -26.26 7.65 -19.49
CA ALA A 576 -25.73 8.31 -20.68
C ALA A 576 -24.21 8.09 -20.80
N LYS A 577 -23.47 8.20 -19.70
CA LYS A 577 -22.04 7.92 -19.67
C LYS A 577 -21.73 6.44 -19.94
N TRP A 578 -22.50 5.54 -19.36
CA TRP A 578 -22.44 4.11 -19.61
C TRP A 578 -22.58 3.74 -21.09
N GLN A 579 -23.50 4.40 -21.79
CA GLN A 579 -23.72 4.20 -23.23
C GLN A 579 -22.62 4.81 -24.10
N GLN A 580 -22.00 5.90 -23.63
CA GLN A 580 -20.96 6.62 -24.37
C GLN A 580 -19.62 5.88 -24.37
N LEU A 581 -19.24 5.26 -23.26
CA LEU A 581 -17.96 4.59 -23.08
C LEU A 581 -17.94 3.22 -23.76
N SER A 582 -16.83 2.90 -24.44
CA SER A 582 -16.61 1.56 -25.00
C SER A 582 -16.17 0.56 -23.93
N ASP A 583 -16.29 -0.74 -24.24
CA ASP A 583 -15.90 -1.83 -23.31
C ASP A 583 -14.37 -1.92 -23.10
N THR A 584 -13.58 -1.14 -23.81
CA THR A 584 -12.13 -1.08 -23.71
C THR A 584 -11.63 0.28 -23.20
N ASP A 585 -12.54 1.16 -22.82
CA ASP A 585 -12.21 2.48 -22.29
C ASP A 585 -11.98 2.39 -20.78
N LYS A 586 -10.81 2.80 -20.33
CA LYS A 586 -10.44 2.78 -18.89
C LYS A 586 -11.29 3.69 -18.02
N ASP A 587 -11.93 4.71 -18.62
CA ASP A 587 -12.88 5.56 -17.90
C ASP A 587 -14.13 4.80 -17.45
N LEU A 588 -14.29 3.56 -17.91
CA LEU A 588 -15.35 2.66 -17.48
C LEU A 588 -15.16 2.15 -16.03
N PHE A 589 -13.92 2.06 -15.54
CA PHE A 589 -13.63 1.51 -14.22
C PHE A 589 -14.37 2.25 -13.09
N PRO A 590 -14.20 3.57 -12.91
CA PRO A 590 -14.88 4.27 -11.82
C PRO A 590 -16.41 4.25 -11.98
N LEU A 591 -16.91 4.17 -13.20
CA LEU A 591 -18.36 4.03 -13.45
C LEU A 591 -18.87 2.64 -13.04
N LEU A 592 -18.13 1.58 -13.31
CA LEU A 592 -18.47 0.22 -12.85
C LEU A 592 -18.48 0.12 -11.33
N GLU A 593 -17.49 0.71 -10.67
CA GLU A 593 -17.41 0.78 -9.20
C GLU A 593 -18.58 1.56 -8.61
N CYS A 594 -18.90 2.71 -9.19
CA CYS A 594 -20.06 3.52 -8.80
C CYS A 594 -21.38 2.72 -8.92
N PHE A 595 -21.58 2.02 -10.02
CA PHE A 595 -22.75 1.18 -10.20
C PHE A 595 -22.79 -0.02 -9.24
N THR A 596 -21.65 -0.52 -8.83
CA THR A 596 -21.58 -1.58 -7.80
C THR A 596 -22.18 -1.08 -6.49
N SER A 597 -21.75 0.08 -6.00
CA SER A 597 -22.33 0.70 -4.80
C SER A 597 -23.80 1.03 -4.96
N ILE A 598 -24.22 1.56 -6.09
CA ILE A 598 -25.64 1.87 -6.37
C ILE A 598 -26.48 0.60 -6.39
N ALA A 599 -26.02 -0.47 -7.03
CA ALA A 599 -26.77 -1.73 -7.09
C ALA A 599 -26.98 -2.35 -5.71
N GLN A 600 -25.95 -2.31 -4.85
CA GLN A 600 -26.05 -2.76 -3.46
C GLN A 600 -27.03 -1.89 -2.66
N ALA A 601 -26.94 -0.57 -2.80
CA ALA A 601 -27.81 0.37 -2.08
C ALA A 601 -29.28 0.27 -2.49
N LEU A 602 -29.57 0.19 -3.78
CA LEU A 602 -30.93 0.09 -4.29
C LEU A 602 -31.58 -1.28 -4.04
N GLY A 603 -30.76 -2.30 -3.84
CA GLY A 603 -31.28 -3.66 -3.68
C GLY A 603 -32.17 -4.05 -4.87
N THR A 604 -33.38 -4.53 -4.59
CA THR A 604 -34.37 -4.90 -5.62
C THR A 604 -34.82 -3.73 -6.50
N GLY A 605 -34.62 -2.49 -6.05
CA GLY A 605 -34.90 -1.28 -6.84
C GLY A 605 -34.00 -1.12 -8.08
N PHE A 606 -32.87 -1.84 -8.11
CA PHE A 606 -31.98 -1.86 -9.27
C PHE A 606 -32.48 -2.79 -10.40
N SER A 607 -33.53 -3.56 -10.21
CA SER A 607 -34.04 -4.57 -11.15
C SER A 607 -34.29 -4.01 -12.56
N GLN A 608 -34.76 -2.77 -12.66
CA GLN A 608 -35.01 -2.12 -13.95
C GLN A 608 -33.73 -1.81 -14.76
N PHE A 609 -32.55 -1.77 -14.11
CA PHE A 609 -31.26 -1.51 -14.73
C PHE A 609 -30.38 -2.76 -14.82
N ALA A 610 -30.78 -3.85 -14.18
CA ALA A 610 -29.95 -5.02 -13.94
C ALA A 610 -29.55 -5.75 -15.22
N GLN A 611 -30.47 -5.95 -16.14
CA GLN A 611 -30.21 -6.77 -17.35
C GLN A 611 -29.14 -6.17 -18.25
N PRO A 612 -29.17 -4.87 -18.61
CA PRO A 612 -28.09 -4.26 -19.38
C PRO A 612 -26.75 -4.26 -18.65
N ALA A 613 -26.75 -4.01 -17.34
CA ALA A 613 -25.53 -4.02 -16.52
C ALA A 613 -24.91 -5.41 -16.48
N PHE A 614 -25.70 -6.44 -16.20
CA PHE A 614 -25.27 -7.83 -16.18
C PHE A 614 -24.71 -8.26 -17.53
N GLN A 615 -25.43 -8.01 -18.61
CA GLN A 615 -25.00 -8.41 -19.96
C GLN A 615 -23.66 -7.75 -20.34
N ARG A 616 -23.47 -6.49 -20.00
CA ARG A 616 -22.22 -5.78 -20.30
C ARG A 616 -21.05 -6.37 -19.53
N CYS A 617 -21.22 -6.70 -18.24
CA CYS A 617 -20.20 -7.38 -17.45
C CYS A 617 -19.79 -8.72 -18.09
N ILE A 618 -20.75 -9.51 -18.53
CA ILE A 618 -20.48 -10.76 -19.23
C ILE A 618 -19.67 -10.52 -20.49
N THR A 619 -20.08 -9.55 -21.31
CA THR A 619 -19.38 -9.19 -22.55
C THR A 619 -17.95 -8.74 -22.30
N ILE A 620 -17.73 -7.89 -21.27
CA ILE A 620 -16.37 -7.42 -20.89
C ILE A 620 -15.48 -8.61 -20.52
N ILE A 621 -15.96 -9.51 -19.68
CA ILE A 621 -15.18 -10.69 -19.26
C ILE A 621 -14.86 -11.59 -20.45
N GLU A 622 -15.83 -11.86 -21.34
CA GLU A 622 -15.62 -12.67 -22.54
C GLU A 622 -14.58 -12.05 -23.48
N VAL A 623 -14.68 -10.75 -23.72
CA VAL A 623 -13.79 -10.02 -24.62
C VAL A 623 -12.37 -10.00 -24.07
N GLN A 624 -12.20 -9.77 -22.77
CA GLN A 624 -10.90 -9.81 -22.10
C GLN A 624 -10.28 -11.23 -22.12
N HIS A 625 -11.08 -12.27 -21.92
CA HIS A 625 -10.57 -13.64 -22.03
C HIS A 625 -10.10 -13.99 -23.47
N ARG A 626 -10.80 -13.50 -24.49
CA ARG A 626 -10.34 -13.66 -25.88
C ARG A 626 -9.04 -12.91 -26.13
N ALA A 627 -8.91 -11.68 -25.61
CA ALA A 627 -7.68 -10.88 -25.71
C ALA A 627 -6.49 -11.56 -25.01
N LYS A 628 -6.74 -12.26 -23.89
CA LYS A 628 -5.70 -13.04 -23.20
C LYS A 628 -5.19 -14.22 -24.04
N ILE A 629 -6.07 -14.86 -24.82
CA ILE A 629 -5.71 -16.00 -25.66
C ILE A 629 -5.02 -15.53 -26.96
N ASP A 630 -5.58 -14.53 -27.64
CA ASP A 630 -5.04 -14.00 -28.90
C ASP A 630 -5.33 -12.51 -29.04
N PRO A 631 -4.39 -11.64 -28.65
CA PRO A 631 -4.53 -10.18 -28.77
C PRO A 631 -4.69 -9.71 -30.24
N ALA A 632 -4.19 -10.47 -31.20
CA ALA A 632 -4.28 -10.12 -32.60
C ALA A 632 -5.72 -10.22 -33.16
N ILE A 633 -6.53 -11.11 -32.61
CA ILE A 633 -7.94 -11.28 -33.02
C ILE A 633 -8.78 -10.13 -32.46
N THR A 634 -8.51 -9.67 -31.25
CA THR A 634 -9.30 -8.63 -30.57
C THR A 634 -8.86 -7.21 -30.90
N GLY A 635 -7.62 -7.03 -31.36
CA GLY A 635 -7.04 -5.74 -31.68
C GLY A 635 -6.63 -4.88 -30.46
N PHE A 636 -6.67 -5.43 -29.25
CA PHE A 636 -6.20 -4.81 -28.00
C PHE A 636 -5.58 -5.84 -27.06
N GLN A 637 -4.81 -5.36 -26.09
CA GLN A 637 -4.16 -6.22 -25.09
C GLN A 637 -5.11 -6.51 -23.93
N TYR A 638 -4.93 -7.67 -23.31
CA TYR A 638 -5.62 -8.04 -22.08
C TYR A 638 -5.25 -7.10 -20.94
N GLU A 639 -6.26 -6.62 -20.22
CA GLU A 639 -6.12 -5.87 -18.98
C GLU A 639 -7.01 -6.48 -17.91
N LYS A 640 -6.37 -6.95 -16.83
CA LYS A 640 -7.06 -7.63 -15.72
C LYS A 640 -8.16 -6.80 -15.07
N ASP A 641 -7.98 -5.47 -15.01
CA ASP A 641 -8.83 -4.56 -14.25
C ASP A 641 -10.26 -4.48 -14.82
N PHE A 642 -10.43 -4.66 -16.11
CA PHE A 642 -11.77 -4.81 -16.70
C PHE A 642 -12.50 -6.03 -16.17
N VAL A 643 -11.78 -7.13 -16.01
CA VAL A 643 -12.36 -8.37 -15.46
C VAL A 643 -12.70 -8.21 -13.99
N VAL A 644 -11.80 -7.60 -13.21
CA VAL A 644 -12.00 -7.32 -11.79
C VAL A 644 -13.24 -6.45 -11.57
N CYS A 645 -13.32 -5.30 -12.24
CA CYS A 645 -14.47 -4.37 -12.09
C CYS A 645 -15.78 -5.01 -12.54
N ALA A 646 -15.76 -5.81 -13.62
CA ALA A 646 -16.94 -6.52 -14.09
C ALA A 646 -17.42 -7.59 -13.10
N LEU A 647 -16.50 -8.35 -12.51
CA LEU A 647 -16.80 -9.33 -11.46
C LEU A 647 -17.36 -8.66 -10.20
N ASP A 648 -16.80 -7.52 -9.79
CA ASP A 648 -17.25 -6.78 -8.62
C ASP A 648 -18.66 -6.21 -8.82
N LEU A 649 -18.97 -5.71 -10.02
CA LEU A 649 -20.33 -5.28 -10.34
C LEU A 649 -21.31 -6.46 -10.36
N LEU A 650 -20.92 -7.62 -10.86
CA LEU A 650 -21.74 -8.84 -10.79
C LEU A 650 -22.02 -9.27 -9.34
N SER A 651 -21.02 -9.16 -8.46
CA SER A 651 -21.20 -9.36 -7.02
C SER A 651 -22.19 -8.36 -6.43
N GLY A 652 -22.04 -7.07 -6.73
CA GLY A 652 -22.97 -6.02 -6.30
C GLY A 652 -24.39 -6.25 -6.76
N LEU A 653 -24.57 -6.68 -8.01
CA LEU A 653 -25.89 -7.08 -8.55
C LEU A 653 -26.47 -8.30 -7.83
N THR A 654 -25.65 -9.29 -7.52
CA THR A 654 -26.08 -10.50 -6.82
C THR A 654 -26.51 -10.19 -5.40
N GLU A 655 -25.74 -9.40 -4.67
CA GLU A 655 -26.09 -8.94 -3.32
C GLU A 655 -27.38 -8.09 -3.32
N GLY A 656 -27.46 -7.13 -4.24
CA GLY A 656 -28.58 -6.19 -4.29
C GLY A 656 -29.89 -6.84 -4.71
N LEU A 657 -29.87 -7.62 -5.77
CA LEU A 657 -31.08 -8.26 -6.32
C LEU A 657 -31.49 -9.51 -5.56
N GLY A 658 -30.57 -10.15 -4.84
CA GLY A 658 -30.86 -11.42 -4.19
C GLY A 658 -31.34 -12.47 -5.21
N SER A 659 -32.43 -13.13 -4.91
CA SER A 659 -33.04 -14.13 -5.82
C SER A 659 -33.47 -13.59 -7.18
N GLY A 660 -33.60 -12.26 -7.30
CA GLY A 660 -33.93 -11.61 -8.57
C GLY A 660 -32.86 -11.75 -9.67
N ILE A 661 -31.62 -12.10 -9.31
CA ILE A 661 -30.56 -12.33 -10.30
C ILE A 661 -30.63 -13.68 -10.99
N GLU A 662 -31.40 -14.61 -10.46
CA GLU A 662 -31.44 -16.01 -10.91
C GLU A 662 -31.77 -16.15 -12.39
N SER A 663 -32.73 -15.38 -12.88
CA SER A 663 -33.13 -15.42 -14.30
C SER A 663 -32.03 -14.96 -15.25
N LEU A 664 -31.20 -13.99 -14.81
CA LEU A 664 -30.04 -13.49 -15.58
C LEU A 664 -28.91 -14.52 -15.60
N VAL A 665 -28.64 -15.13 -14.46
CA VAL A 665 -27.58 -16.16 -14.33
C VAL A 665 -27.94 -17.39 -15.14
N SER A 666 -29.19 -17.85 -15.08
CA SER A 666 -29.67 -19.07 -15.77
C SER A 666 -29.56 -18.98 -17.29
N ARG A 667 -29.69 -17.76 -17.85
CA ARG A 667 -29.66 -17.51 -19.30
C ARG A 667 -28.28 -17.15 -19.83
N SER A 668 -27.27 -17.07 -18.96
CA SER A 668 -25.93 -16.66 -19.31
C SER A 668 -24.92 -17.80 -19.19
N ASN A 669 -23.71 -17.56 -19.70
CA ASN A 669 -22.56 -18.44 -19.51
C ASN A 669 -21.68 -18.02 -18.33
N LEU A 670 -22.22 -17.26 -17.35
CA LEU A 670 -21.47 -16.74 -16.22
C LEU A 670 -20.70 -17.82 -15.45
N ARG A 671 -21.32 -18.97 -15.18
CA ARG A 671 -20.64 -20.04 -14.46
C ARG A 671 -19.39 -20.56 -15.18
N ASP A 672 -19.42 -20.66 -16.51
CA ASP A 672 -18.26 -21.10 -17.29
C ASP A 672 -17.15 -20.05 -17.30
N LEU A 673 -17.50 -18.77 -17.37
CA LEU A 673 -16.58 -17.66 -17.23
C LEU A 673 -16.00 -17.58 -15.82
N LEU A 674 -16.82 -17.80 -14.82
CA LEU A 674 -16.41 -17.73 -13.42
C LEU A 674 -15.40 -18.83 -13.06
N VAL A 675 -15.57 -20.03 -13.58
CA VAL A 675 -14.57 -21.12 -13.45
C VAL A 675 -13.21 -20.64 -13.96
N LYS A 676 -13.17 -20.02 -15.13
CA LYS A 676 -11.92 -19.48 -15.70
C LYS A 676 -11.31 -18.38 -14.84
N CYS A 677 -12.15 -17.50 -14.29
CA CYS A 677 -11.70 -16.43 -13.40
C CYS A 677 -11.14 -16.97 -12.07
N CYS A 678 -11.72 -18.03 -11.52
CA CYS A 678 -11.24 -18.67 -10.29
C CYS A 678 -9.85 -19.29 -10.41
N ILE A 679 -9.41 -19.60 -11.61
CA ILE A 679 -8.08 -20.16 -11.92
C ILE A 679 -7.19 -19.21 -12.72
N ASP A 680 -7.55 -17.92 -12.80
CA ASP A 680 -6.78 -16.92 -13.51
C ASP A 680 -5.38 -16.74 -12.89
N ASP A 681 -4.42 -16.31 -13.70
CA ASP A 681 -3.05 -16.06 -13.25
C ASP A 681 -2.98 -14.87 -12.28
N SER A 682 -3.85 -13.88 -12.47
CA SER A 682 -3.94 -12.69 -11.60
C SER A 682 -4.65 -13.01 -10.28
N ILE A 683 -4.00 -12.61 -9.19
CA ILE A 683 -4.54 -12.72 -7.82
C ILE A 683 -5.82 -11.89 -7.69
N ASP A 684 -5.85 -10.69 -8.26
CA ASP A 684 -6.99 -9.76 -8.16
C ASP A 684 -8.23 -10.33 -8.84
N VAL A 685 -8.05 -10.94 -10.01
CA VAL A 685 -9.14 -11.62 -10.70
C VAL A 685 -9.67 -12.80 -9.88
N ARG A 686 -8.78 -13.61 -9.31
CA ARG A 686 -9.20 -14.72 -8.43
C ARG A 686 -9.95 -14.23 -7.19
N GLN A 687 -9.45 -13.15 -6.55
CA GLN A 687 -10.07 -12.55 -5.38
C GLN A 687 -11.52 -12.15 -5.66
N SER A 688 -11.77 -11.39 -6.73
CA SER A 688 -13.12 -10.97 -7.13
C SER A 688 -13.97 -12.16 -7.59
N ALA A 689 -13.37 -13.13 -8.27
CA ALA A 689 -14.06 -14.34 -8.71
C ALA A 689 -14.58 -15.18 -7.52
N PHE A 690 -13.79 -15.36 -6.47
CA PHE A 690 -14.23 -16.09 -5.27
C PHE A 690 -15.28 -15.33 -4.46
N ALA A 691 -15.22 -14.00 -4.43
CA ALA A 691 -16.28 -13.18 -3.85
C ALA A 691 -17.62 -13.41 -4.59
N LEU A 692 -17.61 -13.34 -5.91
CA LEU A 692 -18.79 -13.61 -6.72
C LEU A 692 -19.28 -15.06 -6.57
N LEU A 693 -18.37 -16.02 -6.51
CA LEU A 693 -18.72 -17.44 -6.29
C LEU A 693 -19.49 -17.63 -4.98
N GLY A 694 -19.02 -17.03 -3.92
CA GLY A 694 -19.70 -17.05 -2.62
C GLY A 694 -21.08 -16.41 -2.67
N ASP A 695 -21.22 -15.25 -3.30
CA ASP A 695 -22.50 -14.56 -3.46
C ASP A 695 -23.49 -15.40 -4.28
N LEU A 696 -23.05 -15.96 -5.38
CA LEU A 696 -23.90 -16.86 -6.19
C LEU A 696 -24.27 -18.14 -5.45
N ALA A 697 -23.36 -18.72 -4.70
CA ALA A 697 -23.66 -19.89 -3.88
C ALA A 697 -24.73 -19.59 -2.82
N LYS A 698 -24.66 -18.38 -2.24
CA LYS A 698 -25.64 -17.93 -1.24
C LYS A 698 -27.04 -17.76 -1.83
N VAL A 699 -27.15 -17.23 -3.05
CA VAL A 699 -28.40 -16.75 -3.65
C VAL A 699 -29.01 -17.74 -4.67
N CYS A 700 -28.19 -18.30 -5.55
CA CYS A 700 -28.63 -19.11 -6.66
C CYS A 700 -27.75 -20.34 -6.91
N ALA A 701 -27.46 -21.09 -5.86
CA ALA A 701 -26.54 -22.23 -5.87
C ALA A 701 -26.85 -23.28 -6.94
N VAL A 702 -28.13 -23.51 -7.26
CA VAL A 702 -28.59 -24.50 -8.25
C VAL A 702 -27.92 -24.30 -9.61
N HIS A 703 -27.61 -23.05 -9.99
CA HIS A 703 -26.96 -22.74 -11.27
C HIS A 703 -25.45 -23.01 -11.27
N LEU A 704 -24.86 -23.27 -10.12
CA LEU A 704 -23.44 -23.65 -9.97
C LEU A 704 -23.24 -25.18 -9.98
N GLN A 705 -24.29 -25.95 -9.80
CA GLN A 705 -24.27 -27.43 -9.61
C GLN A 705 -23.47 -28.14 -10.71
N SER A 706 -23.66 -27.77 -11.96
CA SER A 706 -23.04 -28.43 -13.11
C SER A 706 -21.52 -28.34 -13.17
N ARG A 707 -20.96 -27.32 -12.55
CA ARG A 707 -19.52 -27.02 -12.48
C ARG A 707 -18.99 -27.08 -11.04
N LEU A 708 -19.75 -27.61 -10.11
CA LEU A 708 -19.39 -27.66 -8.69
C LEU A 708 -18.03 -28.30 -8.42
N PRO A 709 -17.66 -29.45 -9.00
CA PRO A 709 -16.33 -30.02 -8.76
C PRO A 709 -15.19 -29.09 -9.11
N GLU A 710 -15.32 -28.31 -10.18
CA GLU A 710 -14.29 -27.36 -10.62
C GLU A 710 -14.18 -26.15 -9.68
N PHE A 711 -15.30 -25.64 -9.19
CA PHE A 711 -15.32 -24.57 -8.19
C PHE A 711 -14.71 -25.03 -6.86
N LEU A 712 -15.02 -26.21 -6.42
CA LEU A 712 -14.46 -26.79 -5.20
C LEU A 712 -12.94 -27.01 -5.33
N GLU A 713 -12.49 -27.56 -6.44
CA GLU A 713 -11.07 -27.77 -6.70
C GLU A 713 -10.30 -26.44 -6.74
N ALA A 714 -10.81 -25.44 -7.47
CA ALA A 714 -10.19 -24.12 -7.56
C ALA A 714 -10.10 -23.43 -6.20
N SER A 715 -11.16 -23.48 -5.40
CA SER A 715 -11.21 -22.90 -4.06
C SER A 715 -10.24 -23.59 -3.10
N ALA A 716 -10.17 -24.92 -3.11
CA ALA A 716 -9.24 -25.68 -2.29
C ALA A 716 -7.78 -25.41 -2.70
N LYS A 717 -7.51 -25.32 -4.00
CA LYS A 717 -6.19 -24.99 -4.51
C LYS A 717 -5.75 -23.57 -4.08
N GLN A 718 -6.64 -22.60 -4.08
CA GLN A 718 -6.36 -21.26 -3.60
C GLN A 718 -5.96 -21.29 -2.11
N MET A 719 -6.63 -22.09 -1.28
CA MET A 719 -6.31 -22.19 0.14
C MET A 719 -4.88 -22.67 0.40
N HIS A 720 -4.31 -23.52 -0.46
CA HIS A 720 -2.92 -23.97 -0.33
C HIS A 720 -1.88 -22.86 -0.55
N THR A 721 -2.26 -21.72 -1.08
CA THR A 721 -1.36 -20.57 -1.31
C THR A 721 -1.28 -19.60 -0.12
N LEU A 722 -1.92 -19.93 1.00
CA LEU A 722 -2.01 -19.08 2.21
C LEU A 722 -0.65 -18.64 2.79
N GLN A 723 0.41 -19.41 2.54
CA GLN A 723 1.75 -19.05 3.00
C GLN A 723 2.35 -17.83 2.28
N GLN A 724 1.80 -17.48 1.13
CA GLN A 724 2.19 -16.30 0.38
C GLN A 724 1.31 -15.13 0.82
N ARG A 725 1.92 -14.13 1.44
CA ARG A 725 1.21 -12.97 2.03
C ARG A 725 0.30 -12.25 1.02
N GLU A 726 0.75 -12.14 -0.21
CA GLU A 726 0.01 -11.54 -1.32
C GLU A 726 -1.33 -12.24 -1.65
N ASN A 727 -1.46 -13.52 -1.34
CA ASN A 727 -2.66 -14.30 -1.59
C ASN A 727 -3.70 -14.24 -0.46
N THR A 728 -3.44 -13.53 0.62
CA THR A 728 -4.30 -13.54 1.82
C THR A 728 -5.75 -13.17 1.52
N SER A 729 -5.99 -12.11 0.76
CA SER A 729 -7.35 -11.66 0.41
C SER A 729 -8.09 -12.64 -0.50
N ALA A 730 -7.39 -13.20 -1.49
CA ALA A 730 -7.97 -14.23 -2.36
C ALA A 730 -8.30 -15.51 -1.57
N CYS A 731 -7.44 -15.91 -0.64
CA CYS A 731 -7.69 -17.04 0.25
C CYS A 731 -8.85 -16.79 1.20
N ASN A 732 -8.98 -15.56 1.72
CA ASN A 732 -10.10 -15.16 2.57
C ASN A 732 -11.44 -15.31 1.83
N ASN A 733 -11.53 -14.82 0.60
CA ASN A 733 -12.72 -14.94 -0.23
C ASN A 733 -13.01 -16.40 -0.64
N ALA A 734 -11.97 -17.17 -0.96
CA ALA A 734 -12.12 -18.59 -1.27
C ALA A 734 -12.61 -19.38 -0.04
N CYS A 735 -12.11 -19.07 1.14
CA CYS A 735 -12.55 -19.68 2.40
C CYS A 735 -14.04 -19.41 2.65
N TRP A 736 -14.47 -18.17 2.53
CA TRP A 736 -15.88 -17.80 2.66
C TRP A 736 -16.75 -18.48 1.62
N ALA A 737 -16.33 -18.51 0.35
CA ALA A 737 -17.05 -19.19 -0.73
C ALA A 737 -17.22 -20.70 -0.46
N ILE A 738 -16.18 -21.36 0.05
CA ILE A 738 -16.25 -22.77 0.48
C ILE A 738 -17.33 -22.95 1.54
N GLY A 739 -17.37 -22.07 2.53
CA GLY A 739 -18.41 -22.11 3.58
C GLY A 739 -19.82 -21.95 3.03
N GLU A 740 -20.05 -21.02 2.11
CA GLU A 740 -21.35 -20.84 1.47
C GLU A 740 -21.74 -22.04 0.59
N MET A 741 -20.80 -22.58 -0.18
CA MET A 741 -21.05 -23.80 -0.96
C MET A 741 -21.37 -25.00 -0.06
N ALA A 742 -20.69 -25.14 1.08
CA ALA A 742 -20.95 -26.22 2.03
C ALA A 742 -22.38 -26.19 2.55
N ILE A 743 -22.92 -25.05 2.90
CA ILE A 743 -24.29 -24.89 3.37
C ILE A 743 -25.29 -25.29 2.29
N LYS A 744 -25.03 -25.00 1.04
CA LYS A 744 -25.96 -25.24 -0.07
C LYS A 744 -25.85 -26.62 -0.66
N PHE A 745 -24.66 -27.15 -0.84
CA PHE A 745 -24.40 -28.43 -1.50
C PHE A 745 -24.21 -29.60 -0.54
N ARG A 746 -24.14 -29.35 0.75
CA ARG A 746 -24.05 -30.35 1.82
C ARG A 746 -22.93 -31.37 1.58
N GLN A 747 -23.30 -32.65 1.42
CA GLN A 747 -22.34 -33.76 1.25
C GLN A 747 -21.48 -33.67 -0.02
N ASP A 748 -21.89 -32.93 -1.00
CA ASP A 748 -21.18 -32.79 -2.27
C ASP A 748 -19.82 -32.08 -2.11
N VAL A 749 -19.58 -31.37 -0.99
CA VAL A 749 -18.30 -30.75 -0.68
C VAL A 749 -17.31 -31.73 -0.03
N ALA A 750 -17.71 -32.94 0.31
CA ALA A 750 -16.89 -33.93 1.01
C ALA A 750 -15.47 -34.11 0.39
N PRO A 751 -15.30 -34.12 -0.94
CA PRO A 751 -13.97 -34.35 -1.54
C PRO A 751 -12.90 -33.35 -1.14
N ILE A 752 -13.25 -32.12 -0.78
CA ILE A 752 -12.29 -31.05 -0.43
C ILE A 752 -12.16 -30.80 1.07
N VAL A 753 -13.05 -31.36 1.88
CA VAL A 753 -13.14 -31.02 3.32
C VAL A 753 -11.82 -31.25 4.04
N LEU A 754 -11.19 -32.38 3.87
CA LEU A 754 -9.95 -32.70 4.57
C LEU A 754 -8.81 -31.77 4.17
N ASN A 755 -8.68 -31.47 2.88
CA ASN A 755 -7.66 -30.56 2.36
C ASN A 755 -7.87 -29.14 2.89
N VAL A 756 -9.09 -28.65 2.90
CA VAL A 756 -9.42 -27.31 3.39
C VAL A 756 -9.15 -27.20 4.88
N ILE A 757 -9.56 -28.16 5.69
CA ILE A 757 -9.28 -28.18 7.14
C ILE A 757 -7.78 -28.11 7.42
N SER A 758 -6.98 -28.83 6.65
CA SER A 758 -5.52 -28.79 6.81
C SER A 758 -4.93 -27.39 6.59
N CYS A 759 -5.59 -26.54 5.81
CA CYS A 759 -5.22 -25.13 5.61
C CYS A 759 -5.79 -24.22 6.70
N LEU A 760 -7.01 -24.47 7.19
CA LEU A 760 -7.70 -23.62 8.17
C LEU A 760 -7.11 -23.78 9.60
N VAL A 761 -6.72 -24.98 9.98
CA VAL A 761 -6.19 -25.25 11.33
C VAL A 761 -4.96 -24.41 11.66
N PRO A 762 -3.93 -24.28 10.80
CA PRO A 762 -2.81 -23.40 11.05
C PRO A 762 -3.20 -21.93 11.22
N VAL A 763 -4.20 -21.43 10.45
CA VAL A 763 -4.71 -20.06 10.59
C VAL A 763 -5.26 -19.82 12.00
N LEU A 764 -6.05 -20.76 12.51
CA LEU A 764 -6.64 -20.67 13.84
C LEU A 764 -5.59 -20.80 14.95
N GLN A 765 -4.58 -21.66 14.76
CA GLN A 765 -3.48 -21.83 15.72
C GLN A 765 -2.59 -20.59 15.85
N HIS A 766 -2.44 -19.82 14.79
CA HIS A 766 -1.64 -18.59 14.72
C HIS A 766 -2.51 -17.33 14.56
N ALA A 767 -3.72 -17.34 15.11
CA ALA A 767 -4.72 -16.28 14.94
C ALA A 767 -4.22 -14.87 15.29
N GLN A 768 -3.27 -14.75 16.22
CA GLN A 768 -2.68 -13.47 16.63
C GLN A 768 -1.84 -12.79 15.52
N GLU A 769 -1.30 -13.60 14.60
CA GLU A 769 -0.40 -13.17 13.53
C GLU A 769 -1.14 -13.02 12.19
N MET A 770 -2.39 -13.47 12.14
CA MET A 770 -3.18 -13.53 10.90
C MET A 770 -4.19 -12.38 10.81
N ASN A 771 -4.60 -12.10 9.58
CA ASN A 771 -5.68 -11.15 9.32
C ASN A 771 -6.97 -11.57 10.05
N LYS A 772 -7.59 -10.63 10.77
CA LYS A 772 -8.78 -10.88 11.59
C LYS A 772 -9.93 -11.48 10.78
N SER A 773 -10.20 -10.94 9.60
CA SER A 773 -11.27 -11.43 8.71
C SER A 773 -11.02 -12.88 8.26
N LEU A 774 -9.76 -13.22 7.94
CA LEU A 774 -9.39 -14.58 7.57
C LEU A 774 -9.58 -15.55 8.73
N VAL A 775 -9.23 -15.16 9.96
CA VAL A 775 -9.47 -15.99 11.18
C VAL A 775 -10.95 -16.23 11.39
N GLU A 776 -11.76 -15.19 11.28
CA GLU A 776 -13.21 -15.25 11.42
C GLU A 776 -13.85 -16.15 10.36
N ASN A 777 -13.53 -15.94 9.08
CA ASN A 777 -14.00 -16.78 7.99
C ASN A 777 -13.51 -18.24 8.10
N SER A 778 -12.30 -18.45 8.58
CA SER A 778 -11.76 -19.79 8.82
C SER A 778 -12.53 -20.53 9.90
N ALA A 779 -12.87 -19.85 10.99
CA ALA A 779 -13.64 -20.43 12.09
C ALA A 779 -15.08 -20.78 11.64
N ILE A 780 -15.73 -19.88 10.91
CA ILE A 780 -17.08 -20.09 10.37
C ILE A 780 -17.09 -21.24 9.37
N THR A 781 -16.16 -21.23 8.43
CA THR A 781 -16.09 -22.26 7.38
C THR A 781 -15.77 -23.64 7.95
N LEU A 782 -14.87 -23.72 8.92
CA LEU A 782 -14.60 -24.98 9.62
C LEU A 782 -15.87 -25.51 10.29
N GLY A 783 -16.64 -24.66 10.96
CA GLY A 783 -17.90 -25.00 11.56
C GLY A 783 -18.94 -25.46 10.54
N ARG A 784 -19.07 -24.80 9.40
CA ARG A 784 -19.97 -25.18 8.32
C ARG A 784 -19.59 -26.54 7.70
N LEU A 785 -18.29 -26.78 7.48
CA LEU A 785 -17.77 -28.07 7.00
C LEU A 785 -18.04 -29.18 8.01
N ALA A 786 -17.88 -28.91 9.30
CA ALA A 786 -18.19 -29.82 10.37
C ALA A 786 -19.69 -30.12 10.44
N TRP A 787 -20.54 -29.14 10.16
CA TRP A 787 -22.00 -29.34 10.15
C TRP A 787 -22.46 -30.26 9.02
N VAL A 788 -21.91 -30.10 7.83
CA VAL A 788 -22.32 -30.89 6.65
C VAL A 788 -21.59 -32.21 6.51
N CYS A 789 -20.37 -32.32 7.01
CA CYS A 789 -19.54 -33.53 6.97
C CYS A 789 -18.91 -33.85 8.34
N PRO A 790 -19.71 -34.05 9.40
CA PRO A 790 -19.17 -34.26 10.76
C PRO A 790 -18.29 -35.51 10.87
N ASP A 791 -18.54 -36.54 10.11
CA ASP A 791 -17.74 -37.78 10.11
C ASP A 791 -16.32 -37.59 9.59
N ILE A 792 -16.11 -36.61 8.69
CA ILE A 792 -14.80 -36.29 8.14
C ILE A 792 -14.01 -35.35 9.09
N VAL A 793 -14.71 -34.41 9.71
CA VAL A 793 -14.07 -33.36 10.53
C VAL A 793 -13.82 -33.83 11.97
N SER A 794 -14.75 -34.56 12.56
CA SER A 794 -14.70 -34.96 13.97
C SER A 794 -13.48 -35.77 14.40
N PRO A 795 -12.86 -36.63 13.55
CA PRO A 795 -11.62 -37.31 13.92
C PRO A 795 -10.43 -36.38 14.21
N HIS A 796 -10.47 -35.14 13.70
CA HIS A 796 -9.39 -34.16 13.82
C HIS A 796 -9.62 -33.12 14.93
N MET A 797 -10.68 -33.21 15.70
CA MET A 797 -11.08 -32.25 16.73
C MET A 797 -9.98 -31.90 17.71
N GLU A 798 -9.21 -32.87 18.17
CA GLU A 798 -8.13 -32.68 19.16
C GLU A 798 -7.08 -31.66 18.69
N HIS A 799 -6.91 -31.50 17.37
CA HIS A 799 -5.89 -30.62 16.82
C HIS A 799 -6.32 -29.16 16.73
N PHE A 800 -7.62 -28.89 16.72
CA PHE A 800 -8.13 -27.54 16.46
C PHE A 800 -9.18 -27.00 17.45
N MET A 801 -9.76 -27.84 18.31
CA MET A 801 -10.88 -27.43 19.18
C MET A 801 -10.56 -26.20 20.03
N GLN A 802 -9.40 -26.15 20.64
CA GLN A 802 -8.99 -25.03 21.49
C GLN A 802 -8.88 -23.72 20.70
N PRO A 803 -8.07 -23.61 19.62
CA PRO A 803 -7.96 -22.36 18.87
C PRO A 803 -9.27 -22.01 18.14
N TRP A 804 -10.03 -22.99 17.70
CA TRP A 804 -11.33 -22.76 17.06
C TRP A 804 -12.37 -22.19 18.02
N CYS A 805 -12.49 -22.73 19.22
CA CYS A 805 -13.38 -22.20 20.25
C CYS A 805 -13.00 -20.77 20.67
N LEU A 806 -11.71 -20.45 20.79
CA LEU A 806 -11.23 -19.11 21.05
C LEU A 806 -11.65 -18.15 19.91
N ALA A 807 -11.47 -18.55 18.65
CA ALA A 807 -11.92 -17.76 17.51
C ALA A 807 -13.45 -17.57 17.50
N LEU A 808 -14.24 -18.61 17.74
CA LEU A 808 -15.69 -18.53 17.82
C LEU A 808 -16.19 -17.56 18.91
N SER A 809 -15.48 -17.47 20.02
CA SER A 809 -15.84 -16.55 21.11
C SER A 809 -15.71 -15.07 20.74
N MET A 810 -14.93 -14.76 19.70
CA MET A 810 -14.68 -13.40 19.20
C MET A 810 -15.64 -12.98 18.09
N ILE A 811 -16.43 -13.91 17.54
CA ILE A 811 -17.36 -13.65 16.45
C ILE A 811 -18.63 -13.01 17.00
N ARG A 812 -19.17 -12.02 16.29
CA ARG A 812 -20.44 -11.38 16.64
C ARG A 812 -21.61 -12.37 16.50
N ASP A 813 -22.67 -12.12 17.23
CA ASP A 813 -23.90 -12.94 17.17
C ASP A 813 -24.65 -12.70 15.85
N ASP A 814 -24.58 -13.65 14.94
CA ASP A 814 -25.26 -13.65 13.65
C ASP A 814 -25.55 -15.08 13.15
N MET A 815 -26.13 -15.19 11.97
CA MET A 815 -26.45 -16.46 11.33
C MET A 815 -25.21 -17.31 11.05
N GLU A 816 -24.07 -16.68 10.70
CA GLU A 816 -22.83 -17.39 10.42
C GLU A 816 -22.25 -18.05 11.68
N LYS A 817 -22.36 -17.36 12.81
CA LYS A 817 -22.02 -17.95 14.13
C LYS A 817 -22.95 -19.11 14.48
N GLU A 818 -24.26 -19.00 14.18
CA GLU A 818 -25.22 -20.10 14.37
C GLU A 818 -24.83 -21.33 13.55
N ASP A 819 -24.43 -21.13 12.28
CA ASP A 819 -23.94 -22.21 11.42
C ASP A 819 -22.72 -22.93 12.02
N ALA A 820 -21.75 -22.13 12.50
CA ALA A 820 -20.54 -22.67 13.12
C ALA A 820 -20.83 -23.48 14.39
N PHE A 821 -21.75 -22.98 15.24
CA PHE A 821 -22.17 -23.72 16.44
C PHE A 821 -23.02 -24.96 16.12
N SER A 822 -23.76 -24.95 15.03
CA SER A 822 -24.42 -26.15 14.53
C SER A 822 -23.40 -27.22 14.13
N GLY A 823 -22.26 -26.78 13.56
CA GLY A 823 -21.12 -27.65 13.30
C GLY A 823 -20.49 -28.21 14.57
N LEU A 824 -20.33 -27.37 15.60
CA LEU A 824 -19.85 -27.79 16.92
C LEU A 824 -20.73 -28.91 17.48
N CYS A 825 -22.02 -28.70 17.48
CA CYS A 825 -22.98 -29.70 17.96
C CYS A 825 -22.91 -31.00 17.17
N ALA A 826 -22.83 -30.92 15.84
CA ALA A 826 -22.72 -32.07 14.97
C ALA A 826 -21.43 -32.90 15.24
N MET A 827 -20.28 -32.25 15.35
CA MET A 827 -19.00 -32.90 15.63
C MET A 827 -18.98 -33.57 16.99
N VAL A 828 -19.46 -32.90 18.02
CA VAL A 828 -19.47 -33.42 19.39
C VAL A 828 -20.35 -34.66 19.51
N ARG A 829 -21.45 -34.72 18.79
CA ARG A 829 -22.28 -35.92 18.74
C ARG A 829 -21.59 -37.12 18.15
N VAL A 830 -20.75 -36.92 17.13
CA VAL A 830 -20.00 -37.99 16.47
C VAL A 830 -18.79 -38.40 17.30
N ASN A 831 -18.06 -37.42 17.84
CA ASN A 831 -16.85 -37.66 18.63
C ASN A 831 -16.81 -36.83 19.92
N PRO A 832 -17.58 -37.25 20.97
CA PRO A 832 -17.59 -36.49 22.23
C PRO A 832 -16.21 -36.40 22.92
N SER A 833 -15.40 -37.44 22.79
CA SER A 833 -14.08 -37.49 23.41
C SER A 833 -13.09 -36.53 22.79
N GLY A 834 -13.26 -36.13 21.54
CA GLY A 834 -12.38 -35.21 20.84
C GLY A 834 -12.37 -33.79 21.42
N ALA A 835 -13.40 -33.40 22.14
CA ALA A 835 -13.49 -32.06 22.78
C ALA A 835 -13.15 -32.07 24.28
N LEU A 836 -12.86 -33.21 24.89
CA LEU A 836 -12.63 -33.32 26.34
C LEU A 836 -11.46 -32.46 26.83
N SER A 837 -10.35 -32.45 26.11
CA SER A 837 -9.18 -31.63 26.46
C SER A 837 -9.43 -30.12 26.34
N SER A 838 -10.42 -29.71 25.57
CA SER A 838 -10.76 -28.32 25.28
C SER A 838 -12.15 -27.91 25.82
N LEU A 839 -12.69 -28.68 26.77
CA LEU A 839 -14.03 -28.47 27.29
C LEU A 839 -14.25 -27.08 27.89
N ALA A 840 -13.25 -26.53 28.59
CA ALA A 840 -13.32 -25.20 29.15
C ALA A 840 -13.42 -24.12 28.07
N PHE A 841 -12.68 -24.26 26.99
CA PHE A 841 -12.73 -23.35 25.84
C PHE A 841 -14.06 -23.46 25.08
N MET A 842 -14.60 -24.65 24.96
CA MET A 842 -15.93 -24.86 24.40
C MET A 842 -17.00 -24.17 25.25
N CYS A 843 -16.92 -24.27 26.56
CA CYS A 843 -17.82 -23.56 27.47
C CYS A 843 -17.68 -22.04 27.34
N GLN A 844 -16.47 -21.51 27.18
CA GLN A 844 -16.26 -20.08 26.92
C GLN A 844 -16.89 -19.64 25.59
N ALA A 845 -16.71 -20.44 24.55
CA ALA A 845 -17.34 -20.14 23.26
C ALA A 845 -18.88 -20.13 23.37
N ILE A 846 -19.47 -21.09 24.05
CA ILE A 846 -20.92 -21.12 24.31
C ILE A 846 -21.38 -19.91 25.12
N ALA A 847 -20.64 -19.52 26.14
CA ALA A 847 -20.95 -18.35 26.95
C ALA A 847 -20.74 -17.01 26.22
N SER A 848 -20.05 -17.00 25.07
CA SER A 848 -19.82 -15.78 24.28
C SER A 848 -21.10 -15.24 23.61
N TRP A 849 -22.13 -16.03 23.52
CA TRP A 849 -23.43 -15.57 23.00
C TRP A 849 -24.02 -14.48 23.90
N GLN A 850 -24.30 -13.34 23.36
CA GLN A 850 -25.06 -12.29 24.06
C GLN A 850 -26.54 -12.68 24.13
N GLN A 851 -27.10 -13.10 23.00
CA GLN A 851 -28.47 -13.58 22.89
C GLN A 851 -28.63 -14.60 21.78
N LEU A 852 -28.72 -15.88 22.13
CA LEU A 852 -29.03 -16.96 21.19
C LEU A 852 -30.54 -17.04 20.98
N LYS A 853 -31.02 -16.56 19.82
CA LYS A 853 -32.44 -16.55 19.45
C LYS A 853 -32.92 -17.89 18.89
N ASN A 854 -32.05 -18.70 18.34
CA ASN A 854 -32.36 -19.97 17.72
C ASN A 854 -32.61 -21.03 18.78
N GLN A 855 -33.90 -21.36 19.00
CA GLN A 855 -34.33 -22.32 20.02
C GLN A 855 -33.84 -23.74 19.77
N GLU A 856 -33.72 -24.14 18.53
CA GLU A 856 -33.25 -25.49 18.17
C GLU A 856 -31.76 -25.61 18.51
N LEU A 857 -30.94 -24.62 18.13
CA LEU A 857 -29.52 -24.59 18.46
C LEU A 857 -29.30 -24.51 19.97
N HIS A 858 -30.08 -23.69 20.67
CA HIS A 858 -30.06 -23.63 22.14
C HIS A 858 -30.33 -25.00 22.78
N SER A 859 -31.35 -25.71 22.32
CA SER A 859 -31.68 -27.08 22.78
C SER A 859 -30.50 -28.06 22.51
N GLN A 860 -29.91 -27.99 21.35
CA GLN A 860 -28.76 -28.83 20.98
C GLN A 860 -27.55 -28.57 21.89
N ILE A 861 -27.22 -27.31 22.20
CA ILE A 861 -26.17 -26.93 23.13
C ILE A 861 -26.45 -27.45 24.52
N CYS A 862 -27.70 -27.33 25.04
CA CYS A 862 -28.11 -27.87 26.32
C CYS A 862 -27.88 -29.40 26.38
N GLN A 863 -28.24 -30.13 25.35
CA GLN A 863 -28.05 -31.60 25.27
C GLN A 863 -26.58 -31.97 25.33
N ILE A 864 -25.72 -31.23 24.66
CA ILE A 864 -24.25 -31.44 24.64
C ILE A 864 -23.66 -31.22 26.04
N LEU A 865 -24.00 -30.13 26.70
CA LEU A 865 -23.52 -29.78 28.01
C LEU A 865 -23.98 -30.80 29.06
N ILE A 866 -25.26 -31.22 29.00
CA ILE A 866 -25.79 -32.27 29.86
C ILE A 866 -25.07 -33.60 29.59
N GLY A 867 -24.79 -33.92 28.33
CA GLY A 867 -24.07 -35.13 27.92
C GLY A 867 -22.68 -35.16 28.56
N TYR A 868 -21.93 -34.08 28.53
CA TYR A 868 -20.62 -33.96 29.17
C TYR A 868 -20.68 -34.04 30.69
N LYS A 869 -21.67 -33.40 31.32
CA LYS A 869 -21.90 -33.49 32.76
C LYS A 869 -22.14 -34.92 33.20
N LEU A 870 -22.92 -35.70 32.41
CA LEU A 870 -23.16 -37.11 32.65
C LEU A 870 -21.94 -38.00 32.37
N MET A 871 -21.13 -37.69 31.39
CA MET A 871 -19.93 -38.41 31.04
C MET A 871 -18.81 -38.26 32.13
N LEU A 872 -18.69 -37.06 32.67
CA LEU A 872 -17.64 -36.70 33.63
C LEU A 872 -18.13 -36.80 35.09
N ARG A 873 -18.58 -37.98 35.51
CA ARG A 873 -19.23 -38.20 36.81
C ARG A 873 -18.32 -38.13 38.05
N ASP A 874 -17.01 -38.25 37.90
CA ASP A 874 -16.04 -38.36 38.99
C ASP A 874 -15.51 -37.00 39.48
N GLY A 875 -16.28 -35.95 39.40
CA GLY A 875 -15.86 -34.59 39.81
C GLY A 875 -15.04 -33.82 38.77
N ALA A 876 -14.74 -34.44 37.62
CA ALA A 876 -14.02 -33.73 36.55
C ALA A 876 -14.84 -32.59 35.91
N TRP A 877 -16.17 -32.75 35.89
CA TRP A 877 -17.06 -31.67 35.45
C TRP A 877 -16.99 -30.45 36.39
N ASP A 878 -17.08 -30.71 37.71
CA ASP A 878 -17.02 -29.64 38.72
C ASP A 878 -15.65 -28.94 38.74
N LEU A 879 -14.59 -29.69 38.43
CA LEU A 879 -13.25 -29.11 38.30
C LEU A 879 -13.16 -28.21 37.07
N CYS A 880 -13.68 -28.63 35.94
CA CYS A 880 -13.76 -27.81 34.74
C CYS A 880 -14.58 -26.55 34.97
N MET A 881 -15.77 -26.67 35.55
CA MET A 881 -16.60 -25.52 35.89
C MET A 881 -15.93 -24.58 36.89
N SER A 882 -15.19 -25.09 37.87
CA SER A 882 -14.48 -24.27 38.85
C SER A 882 -13.36 -23.42 38.23
N SER A 883 -12.76 -23.88 37.15
CA SER A 883 -11.73 -23.18 36.40
C SER A 883 -12.22 -21.99 35.56
N LEU A 884 -13.53 -21.91 35.32
CA LEU A 884 -14.13 -20.84 34.51
C LEU A 884 -14.35 -19.56 35.33
N GLU A 885 -14.29 -18.42 34.66
CA GLU A 885 -14.57 -17.13 35.27
C GLU A 885 -16.06 -16.99 35.67
N PRO A 886 -16.37 -16.21 36.72
CA PRO A 886 -17.76 -16.06 37.19
C PRO A 886 -18.78 -15.61 36.14
N PRO A 887 -18.48 -14.65 35.23
CA PRO A 887 -19.42 -14.26 34.18
C PRO A 887 -19.75 -15.39 33.21
N ILE A 888 -18.77 -16.27 32.91
CA ILE A 888 -18.96 -17.42 32.03
C ILE A 888 -19.90 -18.44 32.70
N LYS A 889 -19.73 -18.67 34.00
CA LYS A 889 -20.59 -19.58 34.75
C LYS A 889 -22.03 -19.09 34.79
N GLU A 890 -22.24 -17.78 34.99
CA GLU A 890 -23.55 -17.17 34.98
C GLU A 890 -24.25 -17.39 33.61
N LYS A 891 -23.54 -17.14 32.52
CA LYS A 891 -24.05 -17.37 31.16
C LYS A 891 -24.38 -18.84 30.90
N LEU A 892 -23.52 -19.75 31.36
CA LEU A 892 -23.77 -21.19 31.18
C LEU A 892 -25.00 -21.67 31.97
N SER A 893 -25.37 -21.02 33.08
CA SER A 893 -26.58 -21.36 33.82
C SER A 893 -27.87 -21.16 33.02
N GLU A 894 -27.86 -20.33 31.98
CA GLU A 894 -28.99 -20.14 31.05
C GLU A 894 -29.29 -21.42 30.26
N TYR A 895 -28.35 -22.34 30.13
CA TYR A 895 -28.48 -23.60 29.42
C TYR A 895 -28.94 -24.77 30.32
N GLN A 896 -29.46 -24.48 31.50
CA GLN A 896 -30.07 -25.46 32.41
C GLN A 896 -29.09 -26.58 32.86
N ILE A 897 -27.84 -26.23 33.14
CA ILE A 897 -26.80 -27.21 33.52
C ILE A 897 -26.74 -27.37 35.03
#